data_c7ea04de47b9fab3ea57bb681f41763a
#
_entry.id   c7ea04de47b9fab3ea57bb681f41763a
#
_cell.length_a   1.000
_cell.length_b   1.000
_cell.length_c   1.000
_cell.angle_alpha   90.00
_cell.angle_beta   90.00
_cell.angle_gamma   90.00
#
_symmetry.space_group_name_H-M   'P 1'
#
loop_
_entity.id
_entity.type
_entity.pdbx_description
1 polymer ?
#
loop_
_entity_poly.entity_id
_entity_poly.type
_entity_poly.pdbx_seq_one_letter_code
_entity_poly.pdbx_strand_id
1 'polypeptide(L)'
;MEIQSNVAKKKEFYTSLLDIIETDGDFNSEFDNFRKIIYKSHFFKNSSQIDELFYSILKIAENHHRTPTFFTRIEQILTFILKNGKTITLADFHKFYQSNKRITFFLFQKKLIIPSKSLLDEIKSGYSQYWQYFYPVIRDYFTLEQEKKIKSELLNKPDYNIEKFVSNCKNGENDSLLCSIIRDDLIDPFVSHVQRTNLNLSTKIKPSIFETNSFLLQKDPTLIEYATFYGSISIFQYLKYNDVQLNENLWEYAIHSNNADMIHLLEEIGVKPNIRNIFIESIKCHHNNIGDYIINNYMKEDYLTQNFDSVIIENYNFHFYPNDVSYIIENPKNKNGFDINYFLLPTMTTIAIPSSTTAIGNHAFSYYFKLKQIIIPSSVKTIGSYAFRGCTSLIQITIPSSVTSIGENAFYSCVSLCDVSFKEPSSLKEIQRSSFCRCEKIKYINIPSSVISIQNYAFQDIKSIEISIPSSVVKFGEHIFLYDESVVLTGSIEVIKKNLFYNNTLREIIIPSSVKLIEPRSFENSVSLVSVTFMTPSKITSIPHHCFKRCLSLKKISIPSSVTLIDFNAFEGCKSLDDIIFEVTSKVTKINSFCFKDCLSLTRITIPSSVSLIDSNAFEGCKLMNRIIFEMPSNMTVIKSNLFIELTLLKEITIPSSVTSIDSFAFSECSSLTKIVFEQPSSLTAIGHNAFNMCKSLKEFTIPRTVNSLGNNAFSGCSSLTHIEIPSSVKNIGEGLFSNCSSLTNISFKDIFPMKRIPDYFFYGCSSLTDIKIQGVFNEIGKYSFFGCSFLTSIEIMTDVEIIQEDAFRGCTSLLHLEIPKKIKSIGKASFQSCSLLKEIIIPPSIDTIDEFYFFGCWSLEKIVFSPYLKEIKNHSFCKCLSLTEITIPSSVTEIGDYSFFGCSSLKKISFQLHSSLARIGKAAFCFCSSLIEISVPPLVSEIDDYCFSDCSSLTTISFKDLNRIGMFAFDKCKALKEITIYSKTSVGLNAFVGCPSLTINYLND
;
A
#
# COMPACT_ATOMS: atom_id res chain seq x y z
N MET A 1 -46.92 18.54 -41.53
CA MET A 1 -47.12 19.91 -41.04
C MET A 1 -46.75 20.04 -39.54
N GLU A 2 -47.33 19.28 -38.64
CA GLU A 2 -47.02 19.42 -37.17
C GLU A 2 -45.59 19.05 -36.85
N ILE A 3 -45.02 18.09 -37.52
CA ILE A 3 -43.65 17.60 -37.37
C ILE A 3 -42.65 18.65 -37.89
N GLN A 4 -42.85 19.19 -39.06
CA GLN A 4 -42.05 20.28 -39.68
C GLN A 4 -42.07 21.52 -38.80
N SER A 5 -43.25 21.87 -38.23
CA SER A 5 -43.37 22.97 -37.28
C SER A 5 -42.57 22.76 -35.98
N ASN A 6 -42.48 21.52 -35.48
CA ASN A 6 -41.75 21.23 -34.26
C ASN A 6 -40.23 21.23 -34.48
N VAL A 7 -39.73 20.79 -35.64
CA VAL A 7 -38.29 20.89 -36.00
C VAL A 7 -37.90 22.34 -36.15
N ALA A 8 -38.70 23.13 -36.86
CA ALA A 8 -38.42 24.56 -37.06
C ALA A 8 -38.34 25.32 -35.71
N LYS A 9 -39.30 25.05 -34.80
CA LYS A 9 -39.29 25.64 -33.45
C LYS A 9 -38.09 25.28 -32.60
N LYS A 10 -37.62 24.04 -32.72
CA LYS A 10 -36.39 23.59 -31.99
C LYS A 10 -35.16 24.26 -32.55
N LYS A 11 -35.01 24.32 -33.90
CA LYS A 11 -33.90 25.09 -34.51
C LYS A 11 -33.88 26.54 -34.03
N GLU A 12 -35.02 27.22 -34.12
CA GLU A 12 -35.15 28.61 -33.65
C GLU A 12 -34.76 28.78 -32.18
N PHE A 13 -35.20 27.85 -31.32
CA PHE A 13 -34.89 27.83 -29.89
C PHE A 13 -33.38 27.64 -29.61
N TYR A 14 -32.73 26.68 -30.23
CA TYR A 14 -31.32 26.45 -30.05
C TYR A 14 -30.43 27.52 -30.71
N THR A 15 -30.84 28.10 -31.83
CA THR A 15 -30.18 29.29 -32.40
C THR A 15 -30.24 30.46 -31.43
N SER A 16 -31.41 30.76 -30.88
CA SER A 16 -31.57 31.83 -29.87
C SER A 16 -30.74 31.56 -28.60
N LEU A 17 -30.56 30.29 -28.18
CA LEU A 17 -29.71 29.96 -27.05
C LEU A 17 -28.23 30.25 -27.36
N LEU A 18 -27.75 29.86 -28.52
CA LEU A 18 -26.37 30.14 -28.97
C LEU A 18 -26.14 31.65 -29.12
N ASP A 19 -27.08 32.37 -29.74
CA ASP A 19 -27.00 33.83 -29.90
C ASP A 19 -26.79 34.53 -28.57
N ILE A 20 -27.52 34.13 -27.50
CA ILE A 20 -27.35 34.68 -26.13
C ILE A 20 -26.00 34.33 -25.52
N ILE A 21 -25.46 33.16 -25.79
CA ILE A 21 -24.15 32.74 -25.26
C ILE A 21 -23.02 33.50 -25.99
N GLU A 22 -23.14 33.75 -27.28
CA GLU A 22 -22.12 34.30 -28.12
C GLU A 22 -22.18 35.84 -28.31
N THR A 23 -23.35 36.48 -28.11
CA THR A 23 -23.56 37.87 -28.41
C THR A 23 -22.57 38.82 -27.70
N ASP A 24 -22.15 39.87 -28.39
CA ASP A 24 -21.40 40.97 -27.77
C ASP A 24 -22.33 42.10 -27.27
N GLY A 25 -23.65 41.94 -27.42
CA GLY A 25 -24.68 42.85 -27.01
C GLY A 25 -25.06 42.87 -25.55
N ASP A 26 -26.16 43.57 -25.22
CA ASP A 26 -26.71 43.61 -23.84
C ASP A 26 -27.34 42.24 -23.48
N PHE A 27 -26.54 41.40 -22.84
CA PHE A 27 -26.95 40.10 -22.36
C PHE A 27 -28.26 40.13 -21.56
N ASN A 28 -28.51 41.15 -20.72
CA ASN A 28 -29.70 41.21 -19.90
C ASN A 28 -30.99 41.31 -20.72
N SER A 29 -30.96 42.13 -21.76
CA SER A 29 -32.11 42.31 -22.67
C SER A 29 -32.40 41.02 -23.47
N GLU A 30 -31.37 40.38 -24.00
CA GLU A 30 -31.50 39.15 -24.76
C GLU A 30 -31.91 37.99 -23.88
N PHE A 31 -31.35 37.90 -22.67
CA PHE A 31 -31.72 36.88 -21.69
C PHE A 31 -33.16 37.06 -21.20
N ASP A 32 -33.67 38.26 -21.06
CA ASP A 32 -35.08 38.53 -20.73
C ASP A 32 -35.99 38.08 -21.87
N ASN A 33 -35.58 38.27 -23.14
CA ASN A 33 -36.33 37.77 -24.28
C ASN A 33 -36.35 36.23 -24.30
N PHE A 34 -35.21 35.60 -24.06
CA PHE A 34 -35.12 34.13 -23.93
C PHE A 34 -36.01 33.59 -22.78
N ARG A 35 -36.03 34.25 -21.67
CA ARG A 35 -36.95 33.90 -20.56
C ARG A 35 -38.40 33.97 -21.02
N LYS A 36 -38.80 34.98 -21.77
CA LYS A 36 -40.15 35.08 -22.31
C LYS A 36 -40.47 33.92 -23.25
N ILE A 37 -39.53 33.50 -24.10
CA ILE A 37 -39.69 32.34 -25.00
C ILE A 37 -39.89 31.06 -24.16
N ILE A 38 -39.05 30.83 -23.14
CA ILE A 38 -39.18 29.67 -22.23
C ILE A 38 -40.53 29.65 -21.50
N TYR A 39 -40.97 30.80 -20.95
CA TYR A 39 -42.26 30.88 -20.24
C TYR A 39 -43.47 30.70 -21.18
N LYS A 40 -43.43 31.26 -22.37
CA LYS A 40 -44.49 31.12 -23.39
C LYS A 40 -44.60 29.68 -23.91
N SER A 41 -43.49 28.99 -24.05
CA SER A 41 -43.47 27.56 -24.49
C SER A 41 -43.85 26.55 -23.44
N HIS A 42 -44.19 26.99 -22.24
CA HIS A 42 -44.47 26.13 -21.09
C HIS A 42 -43.35 25.14 -20.75
N PHE A 43 -42.13 25.49 -21.06
CA PHE A 43 -40.94 24.65 -20.96
C PHE A 43 -40.73 24.10 -19.56
N PHE A 44 -40.94 24.91 -18.50
CA PHE A 44 -40.80 24.46 -17.12
C PHE A 44 -41.91 23.54 -16.60
N LYS A 45 -42.98 23.32 -17.39
CA LYS A 45 -44.02 22.37 -17.04
C LYS A 45 -43.63 20.92 -17.44
N ASN A 46 -42.56 20.77 -18.25
CA ASN A 46 -42.10 19.49 -18.75
C ASN A 46 -40.65 19.22 -18.31
N SER A 47 -40.47 18.36 -17.29
CA SER A 47 -39.16 17.98 -16.73
C SER A 47 -38.16 17.51 -17.80
N SER A 48 -38.62 16.80 -18.84
CA SER A 48 -37.77 16.31 -19.91
C SER A 48 -37.19 17.42 -20.80
N GLN A 49 -37.93 18.50 -21.00
CA GLN A 49 -37.42 19.66 -21.76
C GLN A 49 -36.41 20.48 -20.96
N ILE A 50 -36.63 20.57 -19.63
CA ILE A 50 -35.66 21.19 -18.72
C ILE A 50 -34.33 20.40 -18.71
N ASP A 51 -34.42 19.07 -18.70
CA ASP A 51 -33.24 18.21 -18.76
C ASP A 51 -32.51 18.35 -20.09
N GLU A 52 -33.25 18.41 -21.21
CA GLU A 52 -32.69 18.64 -22.55
C GLU A 52 -31.93 19.97 -22.61
N LEU A 53 -32.54 21.06 -22.13
CA LEU A 53 -31.91 22.37 -22.08
C LEU A 53 -30.66 22.36 -21.17
N PHE A 54 -30.74 21.74 -20.02
CA PHE A 54 -29.61 21.61 -19.10
C PHE A 54 -28.43 20.89 -19.74
N TYR A 55 -28.68 19.74 -20.38
CA TYR A 55 -27.62 18.96 -21.02
C TYR A 55 -27.09 19.63 -22.30
N SER A 56 -27.91 20.35 -23.05
CA SER A 56 -27.43 21.11 -24.21
C SER A 56 -26.44 22.20 -23.78
N ILE A 57 -26.72 22.92 -22.71
CA ILE A 57 -25.79 23.93 -22.16
C ILE A 57 -24.49 23.30 -21.69
N LEU A 58 -24.55 22.13 -21.07
CA LEU A 58 -23.33 21.39 -20.67
C LEU A 58 -22.50 20.98 -21.89
N LYS A 59 -23.15 20.56 -22.98
CA LYS A 59 -22.48 20.19 -24.24
C LYS A 59 -21.83 21.39 -24.92
N ILE A 60 -22.53 22.52 -24.94
CA ILE A 60 -21.95 23.77 -25.40
C ILE A 60 -20.73 24.15 -24.54
N ALA A 61 -20.85 24.12 -23.22
CA ALA A 61 -19.78 24.46 -22.31
C ALA A 61 -18.54 23.55 -22.44
N GLU A 62 -18.71 22.32 -22.94
CA GLU A 62 -17.65 21.33 -23.11
C GLU A 62 -16.68 21.70 -24.23
N ASN A 63 -17.19 22.10 -25.38
CA ASN A 63 -16.40 22.19 -26.62
C ASN A 63 -16.44 23.54 -27.33
N HIS A 64 -17.38 24.43 -26.99
CA HIS A 64 -17.53 25.70 -27.68
C HIS A 64 -16.34 26.63 -27.46
N HIS A 65 -16.08 27.52 -28.42
CA HIS A 65 -15.09 28.59 -28.30
C HIS A 65 -15.37 29.52 -27.10
N ARG A 66 -14.33 29.86 -26.35
CA ARG A 66 -14.44 30.62 -25.11
C ARG A 66 -14.18 32.10 -25.33
N THR A 67 -15.23 32.91 -25.31
CA THR A 67 -15.13 34.34 -25.16
C THR A 67 -14.93 34.73 -23.69
N PRO A 68 -14.42 35.95 -23.38
CA PRO A 68 -14.21 36.38 -21.99
C PRO A 68 -15.47 36.29 -21.10
N THR A 69 -16.66 36.46 -21.70
CA THR A 69 -17.96 36.42 -21.00
C THR A 69 -18.65 35.07 -21.02
N PHE A 70 -18.14 34.12 -21.80
CA PHE A 70 -18.75 32.84 -22.08
C PHE A 70 -19.24 32.09 -20.80
N PHE A 71 -18.35 31.80 -19.88
CA PHE A 71 -18.74 31.10 -18.67
C PHE A 71 -19.67 31.90 -17.78
N THR A 72 -19.52 33.22 -17.71
CA THR A 72 -20.40 34.09 -16.94
C THR A 72 -21.85 33.98 -17.41
N ARG A 73 -22.06 33.92 -18.73
CA ARG A 73 -23.38 33.78 -19.35
C ARG A 73 -23.95 32.39 -19.12
N ILE A 74 -23.17 31.35 -19.31
CA ILE A 74 -23.53 29.94 -19.00
C ILE A 74 -23.96 29.82 -17.54
N GLU A 75 -23.20 30.38 -16.61
CA GLU A 75 -23.50 30.33 -15.17
C GLU A 75 -24.82 31.03 -14.80
N GLN A 76 -25.13 32.12 -15.47
CA GLN A 76 -26.40 32.83 -15.27
C GLN A 76 -27.58 32.01 -15.79
N ILE A 77 -27.46 31.42 -16.99
CA ILE A 77 -28.49 30.57 -17.57
C ILE A 77 -28.70 29.32 -16.70
N LEU A 78 -27.63 28.64 -16.26
CA LEU A 78 -27.71 27.48 -15.38
C LEU A 78 -28.35 27.86 -14.03
N THR A 79 -28.01 29.00 -13.44
CA THR A 79 -28.62 29.48 -12.21
C THR A 79 -30.13 29.66 -12.37
N PHE A 80 -30.58 30.20 -13.52
CA PHE A 80 -31.98 30.37 -13.82
C PHE A 80 -32.71 29.01 -13.93
N ILE A 81 -32.13 28.03 -14.65
CA ILE A 81 -32.72 26.72 -14.83
C ILE A 81 -32.85 25.96 -13.49
N LEU A 82 -31.80 26.02 -12.67
CA LEU A 82 -31.78 25.32 -11.37
C LEU A 82 -32.74 25.96 -10.35
N LYS A 83 -32.95 27.28 -10.42
CA LYS A 83 -33.94 27.95 -9.57
C LYS A 83 -35.39 27.70 -9.98
N ASN A 84 -35.64 27.31 -11.24
CA ASN A 84 -36.99 27.16 -11.80
C ASN A 84 -37.42 25.70 -12.03
N GLY A 85 -36.79 24.70 -11.37
CA GLY A 85 -37.33 23.37 -11.30
C GLY A 85 -36.42 22.21 -11.66
N LYS A 86 -35.15 22.47 -12.08
CA LYS A 86 -34.18 21.36 -12.26
C LYS A 86 -33.51 21.03 -10.93
N THR A 87 -33.69 19.82 -10.45
CA THR A 87 -32.87 19.25 -9.39
C THR A 87 -31.78 18.36 -10.01
N ILE A 88 -30.53 18.58 -9.63
CA ILE A 88 -29.42 17.75 -10.10
C ILE A 88 -29.36 16.51 -9.24
N THR A 89 -29.55 15.35 -9.86
CA THR A 89 -29.42 14.04 -9.20
C THR A 89 -27.95 13.60 -9.19
N LEU A 90 -27.61 12.63 -8.33
CA LEU A 90 -26.27 12.00 -8.34
C LEU A 90 -25.96 11.40 -9.72
N ALA A 91 -26.95 10.81 -10.39
CA ALA A 91 -26.82 10.27 -11.74
C ALA A 91 -26.52 11.36 -12.79
N ASP A 92 -27.15 12.53 -12.68
CA ASP A 92 -26.84 13.69 -13.54
C ASP A 92 -25.42 14.14 -13.30
N PHE A 93 -24.99 14.27 -12.05
CA PHE A 93 -23.66 14.69 -11.69
C PHE A 93 -22.57 13.78 -12.29
N HIS A 94 -22.70 12.47 -12.18
CA HIS A 94 -21.74 11.52 -12.75
C HIS A 94 -21.62 11.60 -14.28
N LYS A 95 -22.63 12.11 -14.96
CA LYS A 95 -22.59 12.28 -16.43
C LYS A 95 -21.67 13.40 -16.90
N PHE A 96 -21.50 14.46 -16.09
CA PHE A 96 -20.83 15.67 -16.59
C PHE A 96 -19.65 16.17 -15.75
N TYR A 97 -19.44 15.67 -14.51
CA TYR A 97 -18.43 16.26 -13.60
C TYR A 97 -17.00 16.13 -14.14
N GLN A 98 -16.71 15.08 -14.89
CA GLN A 98 -15.38 14.87 -15.49
C GLN A 98 -15.15 15.72 -16.73
N SER A 99 -16.16 15.82 -17.62
CA SER A 99 -16.06 16.58 -18.87
C SER A 99 -16.27 18.10 -18.66
N ASN A 100 -16.95 18.51 -17.60
CA ASN A 100 -17.27 19.90 -17.29
C ASN A 100 -16.79 20.34 -15.90
N LYS A 101 -15.49 20.17 -15.61
CA LYS A 101 -14.88 20.57 -14.32
C LYS A 101 -15.23 22.01 -13.92
N ARG A 102 -15.20 22.92 -14.87
CA ARG A 102 -15.46 24.36 -14.64
C ARG A 102 -16.89 24.60 -14.14
N ILE A 103 -17.86 23.99 -14.82
CA ILE A 103 -19.27 24.07 -14.39
C ILE A 103 -19.48 23.40 -13.04
N THR A 104 -18.88 22.25 -12.81
CA THR A 104 -18.92 21.54 -11.53
C THR A 104 -18.37 22.40 -10.39
N PHE A 105 -17.24 23.08 -10.61
CA PHE A 105 -16.67 24.02 -9.66
C PHE A 105 -17.64 25.15 -9.31
N PHE A 106 -18.27 25.75 -10.32
CA PHE A 106 -19.29 26.78 -10.15
C PHE A 106 -20.49 26.27 -9.32
N LEU A 107 -21.01 25.07 -9.60
CA LEU A 107 -22.14 24.49 -8.89
C LEU A 107 -21.85 24.27 -7.42
N PHE A 108 -20.65 23.79 -7.07
CA PHE A 108 -20.18 23.68 -5.68
C PHE A 108 -19.99 25.06 -5.03
N GLN A 109 -19.36 26.00 -5.73
CA GLN A 109 -19.10 27.35 -5.21
C GLN A 109 -20.39 28.09 -4.85
N LYS A 110 -21.43 27.92 -5.67
CA LYS A 110 -22.75 28.53 -5.43
C LYS A 110 -23.66 27.70 -4.52
N LYS A 111 -23.15 26.54 -3.99
CA LYS A 111 -23.92 25.59 -3.15
C LYS A 111 -25.21 25.11 -3.82
N LEU A 112 -25.22 25.04 -5.14
CA LEU A 112 -26.33 24.52 -5.94
C LEU A 112 -26.35 22.97 -5.95
N ILE A 113 -25.21 22.35 -5.61
CA ILE A 113 -25.05 20.93 -5.35
C ILE A 113 -24.33 20.78 -4.01
N ILE A 114 -24.81 19.84 -3.18
CA ILE A 114 -24.12 19.43 -1.96
C ILE A 114 -23.43 18.09 -2.28
N PRO A 115 -22.09 17.99 -2.12
CA PRO A 115 -21.39 16.75 -2.40
C PRO A 115 -21.81 15.65 -1.42
N SER A 116 -22.25 14.50 -1.93
CA SER A 116 -22.51 13.33 -1.11
C SER A 116 -21.21 12.71 -0.59
N LYS A 117 -21.28 11.92 0.49
CA LYS A 117 -20.10 11.23 1.05
C LYS A 117 -19.43 10.32 0.01
N SER A 118 -20.21 9.59 -0.77
CA SER A 118 -19.71 8.73 -1.85
C SER A 118 -18.96 9.52 -2.94
N LEU A 119 -19.47 10.70 -3.29
CA LEU A 119 -18.83 11.59 -4.26
C LEU A 119 -17.52 12.15 -3.71
N LEU A 120 -17.50 12.56 -2.45
CA LEU A 120 -16.28 13.02 -1.79
C LEU A 120 -15.23 11.91 -1.71
N ASP A 121 -15.64 10.68 -1.45
CA ASP A 121 -14.75 9.52 -1.41
C ASP A 121 -14.22 9.17 -2.81
N GLU A 122 -15.02 9.32 -3.87
CA GLU A 122 -14.60 9.16 -5.25
C GLU A 122 -13.61 10.27 -5.69
N ILE A 123 -13.90 11.52 -5.37
CA ILE A 123 -12.98 12.64 -5.60
C ILE A 123 -11.67 12.45 -4.79
N LYS A 124 -11.72 11.89 -3.60
CA LYS A 124 -10.58 11.65 -2.70
C LYS A 124 -9.76 10.40 -3.05
N SER A 125 -10.34 9.39 -3.69
CA SER A 125 -9.70 8.08 -3.91
C SER A 125 -8.49 8.09 -4.85
N GLY A 126 -8.10 9.27 -5.35
CA GLY A 126 -6.84 9.48 -6.07
C GLY A 126 -6.81 8.94 -7.51
N TYR A 127 -7.90 8.34 -7.99
CA TYR A 127 -8.03 7.93 -9.39
C TYR A 127 -8.23 9.10 -10.35
N SER A 128 -8.53 10.31 -9.85
CA SER A 128 -8.58 11.52 -10.66
C SER A 128 -7.65 12.58 -10.08
N GLN A 129 -6.77 13.12 -10.91
CA GLN A 129 -6.01 14.35 -10.63
C GLN A 129 -6.95 15.56 -10.36
N TYR A 130 -8.27 15.35 -10.41
CA TYR A 130 -9.30 16.38 -10.35
C TYR A 130 -9.63 16.87 -8.94
N TRP A 131 -9.30 16.12 -7.87
CA TRP A 131 -9.57 16.56 -6.49
C TRP A 131 -8.86 17.88 -6.15
N GLN A 132 -7.65 18.08 -6.68
CA GLN A 132 -6.90 19.32 -6.50
C GLN A 132 -7.65 20.53 -7.08
N TYR A 133 -8.27 20.34 -8.23
CA TYR A 133 -9.08 21.39 -8.88
C TYR A 133 -10.28 21.80 -8.01
N PHE A 134 -10.95 20.87 -7.37
CA PHE A 134 -12.13 21.15 -6.53
C PHE A 134 -11.81 21.55 -5.10
N TYR A 135 -10.58 21.37 -4.64
CA TYR A 135 -10.19 21.62 -3.25
C TYR A 135 -10.74 22.96 -2.67
N PRO A 136 -10.66 24.12 -3.33
CA PRO A 136 -11.14 25.38 -2.76
C PRO A 136 -12.63 25.40 -2.40
N VAL A 137 -13.45 24.60 -3.07
CA VAL A 137 -14.92 24.59 -2.91
C VAL A 137 -15.44 23.41 -2.11
N ILE A 138 -14.59 22.38 -1.87
CA ILE A 138 -14.97 21.19 -1.09
C ILE A 138 -14.16 21.05 0.21
N ARG A 139 -13.25 21.97 0.53
CA ARG A 139 -12.36 21.90 1.70
C ARG A 139 -13.09 21.71 3.03
N ASP A 140 -14.27 22.30 3.18
CA ASP A 140 -15.07 22.23 4.41
C ASP A 140 -15.59 20.80 4.70
N TYR A 141 -15.46 19.87 3.77
CA TYR A 141 -15.83 18.46 3.89
C TYR A 141 -14.63 17.53 4.18
N PHE A 142 -13.44 18.08 4.43
CA PHE A 142 -12.23 17.31 4.77
C PHE A 142 -12.00 17.27 6.28
N THR A 143 -11.40 16.18 6.76
CA THR A 143 -10.89 16.12 8.13
C THR A 143 -9.61 16.93 8.27
N LEU A 144 -9.29 17.39 9.49
CA LEU A 144 -8.04 18.14 9.78
C LEU A 144 -6.76 17.41 9.31
N GLU A 145 -6.77 16.10 9.36
CA GLU A 145 -5.62 15.27 8.92
C GLU A 145 -5.49 15.24 7.41
N GLN A 146 -6.61 15.10 6.70
CA GLN A 146 -6.67 15.18 5.25
C GLN A 146 -6.28 16.58 4.74
N GLU A 147 -6.76 17.61 5.42
CA GLU A 147 -6.42 19.01 5.09
C GLU A 147 -4.92 19.29 5.26
N LYS A 148 -4.27 18.77 6.32
CA LYS A 148 -2.82 18.89 6.52
C LYS A 148 -2.03 18.20 5.39
N LYS A 149 -2.43 16.99 4.98
CA LYS A 149 -1.80 16.26 3.89
C LYS A 149 -1.92 17.01 2.57
N ILE A 150 -3.11 17.50 2.26
CA ILE A 150 -3.41 18.28 1.06
C ILE A 150 -2.62 19.60 1.05
N LYS A 151 -2.57 20.31 2.18
CA LYS A 151 -1.76 21.53 2.32
C LYS A 151 -0.28 21.24 2.10
N SER A 152 0.25 20.12 2.60
CA SER A 152 1.65 19.77 2.36
C SER A 152 1.94 19.47 0.88
N GLU A 153 1.01 18.89 0.14
CA GLU A 153 1.15 18.58 -1.29
C GLU A 153 0.96 19.81 -2.20
N LEU A 154 0.05 20.73 -1.83
CA LEU A 154 -0.24 21.95 -2.60
C LEU A 154 0.63 23.14 -2.20
N LEU A 155 0.94 23.30 -0.89
CA LEU A 155 1.62 24.47 -0.31
C LEU A 155 3.15 24.39 -0.36
N ASN A 156 3.74 23.22 -0.67
CA ASN A 156 5.19 23.09 -0.87
C ASN A 156 5.70 23.78 -2.17
N LYS A 157 4.80 24.42 -2.91
CA LYS A 157 5.20 25.32 -4.03
C LYS A 157 5.40 26.72 -3.45
N PRO A 158 6.56 27.35 -3.63
CA PRO A 158 6.91 28.63 -3.00
C PRO A 158 5.98 29.80 -3.34
N ASP A 159 5.13 29.68 -4.37
CA ASP A 159 4.24 30.75 -4.86
C ASP A 159 2.74 30.40 -4.77
N TYR A 160 2.34 29.49 -3.85
CA TYR A 160 0.92 29.12 -3.74
C TYR A 160 0.07 30.26 -3.18
N ASN A 161 -0.80 30.82 -4.04
CA ASN A 161 -1.81 31.80 -3.68
C ASN A 161 -3.21 31.22 -3.96
N ILE A 162 -4.04 31.07 -2.93
CA ILE A 162 -5.38 30.49 -3.02
C ILE A 162 -6.32 31.31 -3.90
N GLU A 163 -6.21 32.64 -3.90
CA GLU A 163 -7.03 33.52 -4.73
C GLU A 163 -6.68 33.34 -6.21
N LYS A 164 -5.40 33.27 -6.53
CA LYS A 164 -4.91 32.98 -7.88
C LYS A 164 -5.34 31.57 -8.32
N PHE A 165 -5.29 30.60 -7.42
CA PHE A 165 -5.74 29.24 -7.70
C PHE A 165 -7.24 29.20 -8.03
N VAL A 166 -8.09 29.87 -7.21
CA VAL A 166 -9.53 29.99 -7.48
C VAL A 166 -9.80 30.74 -8.78
N SER A 167 -9.02 31.79 -9.10
CA SER A 167 -9.12 32.51 -10.36
C SER A 167 -8.82 31.58 -11.55
N ASN A 168 -7.76 30.77 -11.48
CA ASN A 168 -7.43 29.81 -12.52
C ASN A 168 -8.52 28.73 -12.70
N CYS A 169 -9.11 28.24 -11.60
CA CYS A 169 -10.27 27.33 -11.67
C CYS A 169 -11.48 27.99 -12.38
N LYS A 170 -11.69 29.29 -12.19
CA LYS A 170 -12.76 30.04 -12.86
C LYS A 170 -12.46 30.29 -14.32
N ASN A 171 -11.22 30.52 -14.69
CA ASN A 171 -10.81 30.68 -16.09
C ASN A 171 -10.97 29.36 -16.84
N GLY A 172 -10.57 28.26 -16.21
CA GLY A 172 -10.70 26.93 -16.80
C GLY A 172 -9.74 26.65 -17.95
N GLU A 173 -8.58 27.31 -17.96
CA GLU A 173 -7.57 27.25 -19.02
C GLU A 173 -6.19 26.92 -18.44
N ASN A 174 -5.28 26.45 -19.28
CA ASN A 174 -3.90 26.14 -18.86
C ASN A 174 -3.22 27.41 -18.31
N ASP A 175 -2.75 27.34 -17.06
CA ASP A 175 -2.23 28.46 -16.28
C ASP A 175 -0.74 28.78 -16.55
N SER A 176 -0.07 28.07 -17.45
CA SER A 176 1.33 28.35 -17.77
C SER A 176 1.50 29.68 -18.52
N LEU A 177 2.58 30.38 -18.21
CA LEU A 177 2.92 31.64 -18.88
C LEU A 177 3.01 31.46 -20.41
N LEU A 178 3.57 30.38 -20.89
CA LEU A 178 3.67 30.07 -22.30
C LEU A 178 2.29 29.94 -22.94
N CYS A 179 1.36 29.27 -22.27
CA CYS A 179 -0.01 29.12 -22.78
C CYS A 179 -0.78 30.46 -22.80
N SER A 180 -0.59 31.31 -21.79
CA SER A 180 -1.21 32.65 -21.83
C SER A 180 -0.66 33.52 -22.96
N ILE A 181 0.66 33.51 -23.16
CA ILE A 181 1.29 34.21 -24.29
C ILE A 181 0.73 33.75 -25.64
N ILE A 182 0.53 32.42 -25.79
CA ILE A 182 -0.04 31.88 -27.03
C ILE A 182 -1.51 32.31 -27.19
N ARG A 183 -2.34 32.16 -26.12
CA ARG A 183 -3.76 32.54 -26.19
C ARG A 183 -3.98 34.00 -26.60
N ASP A 184 -3.13 34.87 -26.09
CA ASP A 184 -3.24 36.32 -26.34
C ASP A 184 -2.50 36.75 -27.61
N ASP A 185 -1.97 35.83 -28.42
CA ASP A 185 -1.19 36.03 -29.65
C ASP A 185 -0.04 37.03 -29.50
N LEU A 186 0.63 37.01 -28.34
CA LEU A 186 1.69 37.98 -28.01
C LEU A 186 3.02 37.53 -28.59
N ILE A 187 3.29 37.90 -29.86
CA ILE A 187 4.45 37.42 -30.62
C ILE A 187 5.79 37.82 -29.98
N ASP A 188 5.99 39.06 -29.55
CA ASP A 188 7.26 39.53 -28.99
C ASP A 188 7.57 38.84 -27.64
N PRO A 189 6.62 38.71 -26.68
CA PRO A 189 6.78 37.88 -25.49
C PRO A 189 7.05 36.39 -25.79
N PHE A 190 6.43 35.84 -26.85
CA PHE A 190 6.65 34.48 -27.29
C PHE A 190 8.08 34.26 -27.75
N VAL A 191 8.56 35.09 -28.66
CA VAL A 191 9.94 35.02 -29.19
C VAL A 191 10.96 35.17 -28.04
N SER A 192 10.74 36.14 -27.16
CA SER A 192 11.61 36.37 -25.99
C SER A 192 11.63 35.18 -25.07
N HIS A 193 10.47 34.54 -24.84
CA HIS A 193 10.37 33.33 -24.02
C HIS A 193 11.11 32.12 -24.64
N VAL A 194 10.93 31.92 -25.96
CA VAL A 194 11.61 30.86 -26.74
C VAL A 194 13.13 31.02 -26.63
N GLN A 195 13.65 32.23 -26.85
CA GLN A 195 15.09 32.51 -26.80
C GLN A 195 15.65 32.31 -25.40
N ARG A 196 14.98 32.84 -24.38
CA ARG A 196 15.44 32.74 -22.97
C ARG A 196 15.46 31.33 -22.45
N THR A 197 14.49 30.47 -22.84
CA THR A 197 14.35 29.10 -22.32
C THR A 197 14.94 28.05 -23.25
N ASN A 198 15.44 28.43 -24.42
CA ASN A 198 15.89 27.52 -25.49
C ASN A 198 14.83 26.46 -25.81
N LEU A 199 13.58 26.90 -25.94
CA LEU A 199 12.42 26.01 -26.08
C LEU A 199 12.42 25.33 -27.46
N ASN A 200 12.30 24.01 -27.47
CA ASN A 200 12.08 23.29 -28.74
C ASN A 200 10.66 23.57 -29.25
N LEU A 201 10.55 24.13 -30.45
CA LEU A 201 9.28 24.60 -31.06
C LEU A 201 8.31 23.44 -31.41
N SER A 202 8.80 22.21 -31.48
CA SER A 202 7.96 21.02 -31.66
C SER A 202 7.48 20.40 -30.33
N THR A 203 7.72 21.02 -29.18
CA THR A 203 7.33 20.55 -27.88
C THR A 203 5.82 20.52 -27.72
N LYS A 204 5.31 19.51 -26.99
CA LYS A 204 3.92 19.44 -26.56
C LYS A 204 3.66 20.35 -25.36
N ILE A 205 2.47 20.89 -25.28
CA ILE A 205 1.99 21.65 -24.13
C ILE A 205 1.90 20.73 -22.90
N LYS A 206 2.45 21.17 -21.78
CA LYS A 206 2.34 20.42 -20.51
C LYS A 206 0.90 20.47 -20.01
N PRO A 207 0.31 19.34 -19.62
CA PRO A 207 -1.02 19.31 -19.03
C PRO A 207 -1.13 20.20 -17.79
N SER A 208 -2.23 20.94 -17.68
CA SER A 208 -2.57 21.72 -16.49
C SER A 208 -3.85 21.17 -15.84
N ILE A 209 -3.89 21.15 -14.50
CA ILE A 209 -5.11 20.80 -13.77
C ILE A 209 -6.26 21.78 -14.04
N PHE A 210 -5.93 23.02 -14.45
CA PHE A 210 -6.92 24.07 -14.72
C PHE A 210 -7.54 23.95 -16.12
N GLU A 211 -6.88 23.23 -17.06
CA GLU A 211 -7.48 23.04 -18.38
C GLU A 211 -8.80 22.27 -18.28
N THR A 212 -9.85 22.79 -18.89
CA THR A 212 -11.20 22.22 -18.83
C THR A 212 -11.82 21.95 -20.21
N ASN A 213 -11.15 22.33 -21.29
CA ASN A 213 -11.61 21.97 -22.62
C ASN A 213 -11.37 20.47 -22.89
N SER A 214 -12.42 19.74 -23.19
CA SER A 214 -12.35 18.27 -23.32
C SER A 214 -11.51 17.83 -24.53
N PHE A 215 -11.47 18.62 -25.61
CA PHE A 215 -10.65 18.34 -26.78
C PHE A 215 -9.15 18.47 -26.46
N LEU A 216 -8.74 19.56 -25.81
CA LEU A 216 -7.34 19.77 -25.40
C LEU A 216 -6.87 18.73 -24.38
N LEU A 217 -7.76 18.29 -23.48
CA LEU A 217 -7.44 17.25 -22.47
C LEU A 217 -7.19 15.87 -23.09
N GLN A 218 -7.75 15.61 -24.27
CA GLN A 218 -7.63 14.31 -24.94
C GLN A 218 -6.48 14.23 -25.97
N LYS A 219 -6.00 15.37 -26.48
CA LYS A 219 -5.13 15.41 -27.65
C LYS A 219 -3.65 15.69 -27.36
N ASP A 220 -3.27 16.20 -26.17
CA ASP A 220 -1.87 16.59 -25.87
C ASP A 220 -1.22 17.47 -26.94
N PRO A 221 -1.71 18.70 -27.19
CA PRO A 221 -1.31 19.49 -28.33
C PRO A 221 0.15 19.94 -28.31
N THR A 222 0.76 20.06 -29.49
CA THR A 222 2.01 20.78 -29.73
C THR A 222 1.79 22.29 -29.65
N LEU A 223 2.87 23.07 -29.65
CA LEU A 223 2.77 24.56 -29.64
C LEU A 223 1.97 25.08 -30.82
N ILE A 224 2.18 24.55 -32.03
CA ILE A 224 1.47 25.00 -33.23
C ILE A 224 0.00 24.58 -33.20
N GLU A 225 -0.33 23.37 -32.71
CA GLU A 225 -1.71 22.92 -32.53
C GLU A 225 -2.44 23.76 -31.49
N TYR A 226 -1.75 24.14 -30.41
CA TYR A 226 -2.31 25.01 -29.38
C TYR A 226 -2.54 26.43 -29.87
N ALA A 227 -1.58 27.00 -30.66
CA ALA A 227 -1.76 28.27 -31.31
C ALA A 227 -2.93 28.25 -32.31
N THR A 228 -3.07 27.16 -33.06
CA THR A 228 -4.20 26.98 -34.00
C THR A 228 -5.53 26.92 -33.25
N PHE A 229 -5.59 26.24 -32.10
CA PHE A 229 -6.78 26.12 -31.28
C PHE A 229 -7.28 27.48 -30.77
N TYR A 230 -6.38 28.38 -30.42
CA TYR A 230 -6.73 29.71 -29.93
C TYR A 230 -6.80 30.79 -31.07
N GLY A 231 -6.54 30.41 -32.32
CA GLY A 231 -6.54 31.32 -33.44
C GLY A 231 -5.39 32.32 -33.40
N SER A 232 -4.28 32.00 -32.78
CA SER A 232 -3.09 32.85 -32.58
C SER A 232 -2.25 32.91 -33.85
N ILE A 233 -2.66 33.75 -34.79
CA ILE A 233 -2.14 33.80 -36.15
C ILE A 233 -0.66 34.18 -36.18
N SER A 234 -0.25 35.20 -35.40
CA SER A 234 1.12 35.70 -35.41
C SER A 234 2.10 34.64 -34.92
N ILE A 235 1.74 33.92 -33.82
CA ILE A 235 2.54 32.83 -33.27
C ILE A 235 2.52 31.61 -34.18
N PHE A 236 1.36 31.29 -34.78
CA PHE A 236 1.28 30.20 -35.77
C PHE A 236 2.22 30.46 -36.94
N GLN A 237 2.21 31.67 -37.52
CA GLN A 237 3.10 32.04 -38.61
C GLN A 237 4.57 31.97 -38.20
N TYR A 238 4.92 32.42 -36.99
CA TYR A 238 6.28 32.30 -36.47
C TYR A 238 6.73 30.82 -36.39
N LEU A 239 5.87 29.93 -35.82
CA LEU A 239 6.16 28.52 -35.72
C LEU A 239 6.34 27.89 -37.11
N LYS A 240 5.48 28.22 -38.04
CA LYS A 240 5.59 27.79 -39.46
C LYS A 240 6.90 28.25 -40.08
N TYR A 241 7.28 29.52 -39.91
CA TYR A 241 8.54 30.07 -40.45
C TYR A 241 9.79 29.40 -39.87
N ASN A 242 9.67 28.75 -38.69
CA ASN A 242 10.74 28.01 -38.04
C ASN A 242 10.61 26.49 -38.26
N ASP A 243 10.06 26.08 -39.41
CA ASP A 243 9.98 24.70 -39.92
C ASP A 243 9.25 23.70 -38.99
N VAL A 244 8.31 24.16 -38.16
CA VAL A 244 7.46 23.27 -37.38
C VAL A 244 6.52 22.51 -38.34
N GLN A 245 6.49 21.18 -38.19
CA GLN A 245 5.71 20.30 -39.07
C GLN A 245 4.22 20.58 -38.99
N LEU A 246 3.59 20.76 -40.17
CA LEU A 246 2.14 20.92 -40.33
C LEU A 246 1.50 19.57 -40.64
N ASN A 247 0.37 19.28 -40.03
CA ASN A 247 -0.40 18.03 -40.24
C ASN A 247 -1.89 18.32 -40.42
N GLU A 248 -2.64 17.35 -40.94
CA GLU A 248 -4.08 17.46 -41.19
C GLU A 248 -4.92 17.74 -39.93
N ASN A 249 -4.43 17.38 -38.75
CA ASN A 249 -5.15 17.60 -37.49
C ASN A 249 -5.28 19.08 -37.15
N LEU A 250 -4.42 19.97 -37.68
CA LEU A 250 -4.52 21.42 -37.48
C LEU A 250 -5.90 21.95 -37.82
N TRP A 251 -6.58 21.30 -38.77
CA TRP A 251 -7.95 21.68 -39.11
C TRP A 251 -8.94 21.45 -37.96
N GLU A 252 -8.82 20.34 -37.21
CA GLU A 252 -9.67 20.09 -36.04
C GLU A 252 -9.46 21.18 -34.98
N TYR A 253 -8.20 21.61 -34.75
CA TYR A 253 -7.87 22.72 -33.84
C TYR A 253 -8.39 24.07 -34.36
N ALA A 254 -8.30 24.32 -35.65
CA ALA A 254 -8.81 25.55 -36.27
C ALA A 254 -10.34 25.67 -36.15
N ILE A 255 -11.09 24.57 -36.25
CA ILE A 255 -12.53 24.56 -35.98
C ILE A 255 -12.84 25.05 -34.56
N HIS A 256 -12.08 24.60 -33.57
CA HIS A 256 -12.26 25.05 -32.18
C HIS A 256 -11.93 26.52 -31.95
N SER A 257 -11.07 27.13 -32.75
CA SER A 257 -10.72 28.56 -32.65
C SER A 257 -11.88 29.50 -32.97
N ASN A 258 -12.87 29.04 -33.75
CA ASN A 258 -13.92 29.86 -34.37
C ASN A 258 -13.36 31.10 -35.10
N ASN A 259 -12.16 31.00 -35.67
CA ASN A 259 -11.45 32.06 -36.35
C ASN A 259 -11.38 31.79 -37.88
N ALA A 260 -12.09 32.60 -38.65
CA ALA A 260 -12.12 32.47 -40.12
C ALA A 260 -10.75 32.67 -40.75
N ASP A 261 -9.96 33.62 -40.24
CA ASP A 261 -8.63 33.92 -40.77
C ASP A 261 -7.66 32.73 -40.57
N MET A 262 -7.79 31.98 -39.45
CA MET A 262 -7.01 30.76 -39.22
C MET A 262 -7.39 29.65 -40.21
N ILE A 263 -8.67 29.52 -40.53
CA ILE A 263 -9.17 28.54 -41.53
C ILE A 263 -8.63 28.90 -42.92
N HIS A 264 -8.76 30.15 -43.31
CA HIS A 264 -8.23 30.63 -44.59
C HIS A 264 -6.71 30.52 -44.67
N LEU A 265 -6.00 30.76 -43.58
CA LEU A 265 -4.55 30.56 -43.53
C LEU A 265 -4.16 29.11 -43.79
N LEU A 266 -4.89 28.13 -43.22
CA LEU A 266 -4.66 26.71 -43.50
C LEU A 266 -4.95 26.31 -44.94
N GLU A 267 -5.97 26.95 -45.56
CA GLU A 267 -6.30 26.77 -46.98
C GLU A 267 -5.17 27.33 -47.89
N GLU A 268 -4.71 28.54 -47.63
CA GLU A 268 -3.61 29.17 -48.37
C GLU A 268 -2.31 28.37 -48.30
N ILE A 269 -2.03 27.79 -47.14
CA ILE A 269 -0.85 26.94 -46.92
C ILE A 269 -1.00 25.57 -47.61
N GLY A 270 -2.22 25.18 -47.95
CA GLY A 270 -2.52 23.93 -48.64
C GLY A 270 -2.58 22.71 -47.71
N VAL A 271 -2.83 22.86 -46.41
CA VAL A 271 -3.08 21.76 -45.46
C VAL A 271 -4.45 21.13 -45.80
N LYS A 272 -4.45 19.86 -46.21
CA LYS A 272 -5.71 19.18 -46.63
C LYS A 272 -6.51 18.73 -45.40
N PRO A 273 -7.81 19.08 -45.29
CA PRO A 273 -8.65 18.66 -44.20
C PRO A 273 -9.17 17.22 -44.37
N ASN A 274 -9.39 16.54 -43.22
CA ASN A 274 -10.31 15.41 -43.19
C ASN A 274 -11.75 15.94 -43.09
N ILE A 275 -12.44 16.03 -44.19
CA ILE A 275 -13.74 16.71 -44.33
C ILE A 275 -14.77 16.16 -43.31
N ARG A 276 -14.85 14.85 -43.11
CA ARG A 276 -15.77 14.22 -42.16
C ARG A 276 -15.46 14.66 -40.72
N ASN A 277 -14.19 14.64 -40.32
CA ASN A 277 -13.77 14.97 -38.97
C ASN A 277 -14.01 16.44 -38.65
N ILE A 278 -13.62 17.37 -39.57
CA ILE A 278 -13.82 18.80 -39.35
C ILE A 278 -15.30 19.17 -39.26
N PHE A 279 -16.17 18.51 -40.02
CA PHE A 279 -17.59 18.73 -39.93
C PHE A 279 -18.15 18.18 -38.57
N ILE A 280 -17.72 17.02 -38.14
CA ILE A 280 -18.07 16.48 -36.82
C ILE A 280 -17.63 17.43 -35.72
N GLU A 281 -16.41 17.97 -35.78
CA GLU A 281 -15.93 18.94 -34.79
C GLU A 281 -16.74 20.25 -34.82
N SER A 282 -17.15 20.78 -35.99
CA SER A 282 -18.00 21.95 -36.06
C SER A 282 -19.38 21.74 -35.40
N ILE A 283 -19.95 20.53 -35.53
CA ILE A 283 -21.18 20.14 -34.80
C ILE A 283 -20.96 20.14 -33.30
N LYS A 284 -19.88 19.53 -32.82
CA LYS A 284 -19.53 19.41 -31.39
C LYS A 284 -19.26 20.76 -30.75
N CYS A 285 -18.60 21.65 -31.48
CA CYS A 285 -18.29 23.01 -31.04
C CYS A 285 -19.47 23.98 -31.16
N HIS A 286 -20.53 23.60 -31.80
CA HIS A 286 -21.67 24.50 -32.16
C HIS A 286 -21.26 25.70 -33.05
N HIS A 287 -20.18 25.58 -33.85
CA HIS A 287 -19.75 26.58 -34.78
C HIS A 287 -20.51 26.44 -36.12
N ASN A 288 -21.77 26.86 -36.10
CA ASN A 288 -22.70 26.61 -37.20
C ASN A 288 -22.27 27.26 -38.51
N ASN A 289 -21.72 28.49 -38.44
CA ASN A 289 -21.22 29.19 -39.62
C ASN A 289 -20.05 28.47 -40.31
N ILE A 290 -19.14 27.91 -39.52
CA ILE A 290 -18.04 27.10 -40.03
C ILE A 290 -18.55 25.77 -40.59
N GLY A 291 -19.52 25.14 -39.94
CA GLY A 291 -20.17 23.93 -40.45
C GLY A 291 -20.86 24.17 -41.77
N ASP A 292 -21.60 25.27 -41.91
CA ASP A 292 -22.24 25.68 -43.18
C ASP A 292 -21.18 25.98 -44.27
N TYR A 293 -20.05 26.63 -43.89
CA TYR A 293 -18.92 26.82 -44.78
C TYR A 293 -18.34 25.50 -45.30
N ILE A 294 -18.17 24.51 -44.42
CA ILE A 294 -17.66 23.16 -44.78
C ILE A 294 -18.65 22.46 -45.73
N ILE A 295 -19.94 22.50 -45.42
CA ILE A 295 -20.98 21.90 -46.33
C ILE A 295 -20.88 22.53 -47.72
N ASN A 296 -20.87 23.84 -47.81
CA ASN A 296 -20.94 24.57 -49.08
C ASN A 296 -19.67 24.42 -49.93
N ASN A 297 -18.48 24.38 -49.30
CA ASN A 297 -17.23 24.36 -50.04
C ASN A 297 -16.60 22.99 -50.23
N TYR A 298 -16.84 22.04 -49.27
CA TYR A 298 -16.17 20.74 -49.28
C TYR A 298 -17.09 19.54 -49.42
N MET A 299 -18.37 19.58 -48.95
CA MET A 299 -19.27 18.41 -48.95
C MET A 299 -20.30 18.43 -50.07
N LYS A 300 -20.73 19.61 -50.49
CA LYS A 300 -21.74 19.79 -51.56
C LYS A 300 -22.95 18.83 -51.43
N GLU A 301 -23.23 18.01 -52.46
CA GLU A 301 -24.36 17.08 -52.46
C GLU A 301 -24.14 15.82 -51.59
N ASP A 302 -22.90 15.51 -51.20
CA ASP A 302 -22.58 14.35 -50.40
C ASP A 302 -23.02 14.48 -48.92
N TYR A 303 -23.35 15.68 -48.46
CA TYR A 303 -23.85 15.92 -47.10
C TYR A 303 -25.08 15.08 -46.75
N LEU A 304 -26.04 14.96 -47.66
CA LEU A 304 -27.30 14.22 -47.46
C LEU A 304 -27.13 12.69 -47.44
N THR A 305 -26.01 12.20 -47.97
CA THR A 305 -25.73 10.75 -48.03
C THR A 305 -24.94 10.25 -46.84
N GLN A 306 -24.28 11.17 -46.08
CA GLN A 306 -23.52 10.83 -44.86
C GLN A 306 -24.38 10.99 -43.62
N ASN A 307 -24.42 9.94 -42.79
CA ASN A 307 -25.19 9.95 -41.54
C ASN A 307 -24.44 10.66 -40.43
N PHE A 308 -24.87 11.88 -40.08
CA PHE A 308 -24.39 12.67 -38.95
C PHE A 308 -25.41 12.79 -37.82
N ASP A 309 -26.57 12.16 -37.96
CA ASP A 309 -27.69 12.29 -36.99
C ASP A 309 -27.28 12.00 -35.55
N SER A 310 -26.45 10.96 -35.33
CA SER A 310 -25.96 10.62 -34.00
C SER A 310 -25.14 11.74 -33.36
N VAL A 311 -24.26 12.36 -34.15
CA VAL A 311 -23.38 13.45 -33.66
C VAL A 311 -24.20 14.72 -33.40
N ILE A 312 -25.15 15.03 -34.27
CA ILE A 312 -26.04 16.18 -34.12
C ILE A 312 -26.88 16.05 -32.83
N ILE A 313 -27.42 14.87 -32.60
CA ILE A 313 -28.27 14.57 -31.44
C ILE A 313 -27.46 14.55 -30.14
N GLU A 314 -26.32 13.84 -30.13
CA GLU A 314 -25.46 13.73 -28.94
C GLU A 314 -24.94 15.07 -28.45
N ASN A 315 -24.77 16.04 -29.37
CA ASN A 315 -24.27 17.37 -29.05
C ASN A 315 -25.39 18.43 -29.03
N TYR A 316 -26.66 18.06 -29.22
CA TYR A 316 -27.80 18.99 -29.24
C TYR A 316 -27.65 20.11 -30.28
N ASN A 317 -26.87 19.91 -31.36
CA ASN A 317 -26.70 20.90 -32.39
C ASN A 317 -27.66 20.66 -33.57
N PHE A 318 -28.89 21.13 -33.43
CA PHE A 318 -29.98 20.88 -34.37
C PHE A 318 -29.96 21.78 -35.62
N HIS A 319 -29.02 22.75 -35.71
CA HIS A 319 -28.85 23.59 -36.87
C HIS A 319 -28.69 22.78 -38.16
N PHE A 320 -27.90 21.74 -38.14
CA PHE A 320 -27.60 20.88 -39.29
C PHE A 320 -28.65 19.80 -39.58
N TYR A 321 -29.74 19.81 -38.89
CA TYR A 321 -30.76 18.79 -39.09
C TYR A 321 -31.59 19.08 -40.35
N PRO A 322 -31.89 18.12 -41.29
CA PRO A 322 -32.63 18.36 -42.50
C PRO A 322 -34.03 18.95 -42.27
N ASN A 323 -34.43 19.94 -43.09
CA ASN A 323 -35.75 20.57 -42.98
C ASN A 323 -36.86 19.71 -43.61
N ASP A 324 -36.51 18.78 -44.51
CA ASP A 324 -37.44 17.92 -45.19
C ASP A 324 -37.52 16.53 -44.47
N VAL A 325 -38.60 16.36 -43.72
CA VAL A 325 -38.88 15.14 -42.95
C VAL A 325 -39.53 14.05 -43.81
N SER A 326 -40.03 14.41 -45.01
CA SER A 326 -40.68 13.44 -45.92
C SER A 326 -39.67 12.43 -46.44
N TYR A 327 -38.44 12.83 -46.67
CA TYR A 327 -37.34 11.98 -47.13
C TYR A 327 -37.02 10.83 -46.18
N ILE A 328 -37.23 11.02 -44.88
CA ILE A 328 -36.90 10.03 -43.81
C ILE A 328 -38.00 9.00 -43.66
N ILE A 329 -39.26 9.40 -43.95
CA ILE A 329 -40.44 8.52 -43.87
C ILE A 329 -40.59 7.68 -45.16
N GLU A 330 -40.20 8.23 -46.31
CA GLU A 330 -40.43 7.60 -47.62
C GLU A 330 -39.29 6.71 -48.13
N ASN A 331 -38.12 6.71 -47.50
CA ASN A 331 -36.97 5.92 -47.91
C ASN A 331 -36.64 4.75 -47.00
N PRO A 332 -37.39 3.65 -46.99
CA PRO A 332 -37.11 2.45 -46.18
C PRO A 332 -35.90 1.65 -46.69
N LYS A 333 -35.18 2.11 -47.69
CA LYS A 333 -34.05 1.43 -48.33
C LYS A 333 -32.68 1.82 -47.80
N ASN A 334 -32.56 2.53 -46.66
CA ASN A 334 -31.28 2.65 -45.99
C ASN A 334 -30.85 1.29 -45.44
N LYS A 335 -29.71 0.80 -45.88
CA LYS A 335 -29.16 -0.54 -45.64
C LYS A 335 -28.97 -0.91 -44.14
N ASN A 336 -29.26 0.00 -43.21
CA ASN A 336 -28.97 -0.12 -41.77
C ASN A 336 -30.14 -0.17 -40.84
N GLY A 337 -31.36 -0.32 -41.35
CA GLY A 337 -32.54 -0.53 -40.51
C GLY A 337 -33.35 0.72 -40.22
N PHE A 338 -34.32 0.57 -39.32
CA PHE A 338 -35.29 1.57 -38.97
C PHE A 338 -34.67 2.70 -38.16
N ASP A 339 -34.46 3.84 -38.77
CA ASP A 339 -33.96 5.07 -38.13
C ASP A 339 -35.18 5.97 -37.82
N ILE A 340 -35.80 5.76 -36.62
CA ILE A 340 -36.87 6.64 -36.17
C ILE A 340 -36.25 7.87 -35.57
N ASN A 341 -36.59 8.98 -36.15
CA ASN A 341 -36.16 10.28 -35.85
C ASN A 341 -36.52 10.70 -34.41
N TYR A 342 -35.53 11.00 -33.59
CA TYR A 342 -35.64 11.52 -32.22
C TYR A 342 -36.67 12.68 -32.11
N PHE A 343 -36.84 13.46 -33.15
CA PHE A 343 -37.68 14.65 -33.15
C PHE A 343 -39.18 14.40 -33.25
N LEU A 344 -39.57 13.29 -33.82
CA LEU A 344 -40.95 13.12 -34.20
C LEU A 344 -41.86 12.63 -33.08
N LEU A 345 -41.29 11.92 -32.10
CA LEU A 345 -42.09 11.11 -31.17
C LEU A 345 -41.72 11.19 -29.68
N PRO A 346 -41.02 12.22 -29.13
CA PRO A 346 -40.70 12.28 -27.69
C PRO A 346 -41.94 12.39 -26.79
N THR A 347 -43.11 12.60 -27.37
CA THR A 347 -44.37 12.67 -26.63
C THR A 347 -45.15 11.36 -26.61
N MET A 348 -44.78 10.38 -27.46
CA MET A 348 -45.49 9.09 -27.53
C MET A 348 -45.16 8.21 -26.34
N THR A 349 -46.21 7.60 -25.79
CA THR A 349 -46.09 6.67 -24.65
C THR A 349 -46.01 5.22 -25.08
N THR A 350 -46.50 4.90 -26.29
CA THR A 350 -46.48 3.55 -26.86
C THR A 350 -46.16 3.64 -28.35
N ILE A 351 -45.27 2.77 -28.82
CA ILE A 351 -44.86 2.66 -30.21
C ILE A 351 -45.02 1.21 -30.67
N ALA A 352 -45.67 1.02 -31.83
CA ALA A 352 -45.66 -0.26 -32.55
C ALA A 352 -44.76 -0.13 -33.78
N ILE A 353 -43.72 -0.93 -33.83
CA ILE A 353 -42.80 -0.97 -34.98
C ILE A 353 -43.49 -1.72 -36.12
N PRO A 354 -43.44 -1.23 -37.37
CA PRO A 354 -44.02 -1.92 -38.51
C PRO A 354 -43.47 -3.35 -38.68
N SER A 355 -44.35 -4.28 -39.08
CA SER A 355 -43.95 -5.69 -39.30
C SER A 355 -42.96 -5.90 -40.45
N SER A 356 -42.78 -4.92 -41.32
CA SER A 356 -41.77 -4.93 -42.40
C SER A 356 -40.36 -4.61 -41.89
N THR A 357 -40.20 -4.09 -40.66
CA THR A 357 -38.89 -3.68 -40.11
C THR A 357 -38.07 -4.91 -39.77
N THR A 358 -36.83 -4.98 -40.29
CA THR A 358 -35.90 -6.10 -40.06
C THR A 358 -34.78 -5.75 -39.07
N ALA A 359 -34.54 -4.46 -38.77
CA ALA A 359 -33.56 -4.02 -37.83
C ALA A 359 -34.00 -2.69 -37.17
N ILE A 360 -33.66 -2.52 -35.89
CA ILE A 360 -33.76 -1.24 -35.19
C ILE A 360 -32.37 -0.61 -35.25
N GLY A 361 -32.27 0.55 -35.87
CA GLY A 361 -30.99 1.26 -36.09
C GLY A 361 -30.33 1.75 -34.79
N ASN A 362 -29.08 2.19 -34.91
CA ASN A 362 -28.37 2.82 -33.80
C ASN A 362 -29.09 4.12 -33.40
N HIS A 363 -29.26 4.34 -32.11
CA HIS A 363 -29.92 5.52 -31.54
C HIS A 363 -31.40 5.69 -31.90
N ALA A 364 -32.06 4.73 -32.59
CA ALA A 364 -33.39 4.87 -33.16
C ALA A 364 -34.47 5.44 -32.19
N PHE A 365 -34.44 5.09 -30.92
CA PHE A 365 -35.33 5.59 -29.88
C PHE A 365 -34.54 6.21 -28.69
N SER A 366 -33.35 6.67 -28.94
CA SER A 366 -32.49 7.26 -27.86
C SER A 366 -33.17 8.51 -27.27
N TYR A 367 -33.29 8.55 -25.95
CA TYR A 367 -33.87 9.66 -25.16
C TYR A 367 -35.40 9.88 -25.37
N TYR A 368 -36.12 8.85 -25.77
CA TYR A 368 -37.58 8.88 -25.76
C TYR A 368 -38.12 8.82 -24.32
N PHE A 369 -38.01 9.93 -23.60
CA PHE A 369 -38.27 10.00 -22.16
C PHE A 369 -39.68 9.62 -21.72
N LYS A 370 -40.71 9.71 -22.64
CA LYS A 370 -42.11 9.38 -22.36
C LYS A 370 -42.50 8.00 -22.82
N LEU A 371 -41.67 7.31 -23.57
CA LEU A 371 -41.96 5.98 -24.08
C LEU A 371 -42.09 4.98 -22.95
N LYS A 372 -43.28 4.46 -22.71
CA LYS A 372 -43.59 3.46 -21.68
C LYS A 372 -43.55 2.04 -22.17
N GLN A 373 -43.91 1.83 -23.45
CA GLN A 373 -44.00 0.51 -24.06
C GLN A 373 -43.67 0.59 -25.55
N ILE A 374 -42.94 -0.40 -26.02
CA ILE A 374 -42.65 -0.60 -27.44
C ILE A 374 -42.90 -2.04 -27.83
N ILE A 375 -43.58 -2.24 -28.97
CA ILE A 375 -43.85 -3.57 -29.52
C ILE A 375 -42.89 -3.81 -30.69
N ILE A 376 -41.97 -4.77 -30.49
CA ILE A 376 -40.96 -5.16 -31.49
C ILE A 376 -41.51 -6.38 -32.28
N PRO A 377 -41.70 -6.30 -33.60
CA PRO A 377 -42.24 -7.41 -34.41
C PRO A 377 -41.19 -8.53 -34.57
N SER A 378 -41.66 -9.72 -34.86
CA SER A 378 -40.83 -10.92 -35.09
C SER A 378 -39.99 -10.85 -36.37
N SER A 379 -40.14 -9.84 -37.20
CA SER A 379 -39.30 -9.56 -38.35
C SER A 379 -37.93 -8.97 -37.97
N VAL A 380 -37.83 -8.34 -36.79
CA VAL A 380 -36.60 -7.68 -36.33
C VAL A 380 -35.52 -8.70 -35.96
N LYS A 381 -34.36 -8.58 -36.59
CA LYS A 381 -33.17 -9.43 -36.36
C LYS A 381 -32.11 -8.77 -35.50
N THR A 382 -32.02 -7.43 -35.51
CA THR A 382 -31.00 -6.69 -34.81
C THR A 382 -31.56 -5.47 -34.11
N ILE A 383 -31.06 -5.18 -32.90
CA ILE A 383 -31.28 -3.94 -32.16
C ILE A 383 -29.94 -3.23 -32.09
N GLY A 384 -29.86 -2.01 -32.62
CA GLY A 384 -28.63 -1.25 -32.77
C GLY A 384 -28.08 -0.71 -31.46
N SER A 385 -26.86 -0.18 -31.51
CA SER A 385 -26.21 0.46 -30.34
C SER A 385 -26.99 1.73 -29.95
N TYR A 386 -27.13 1.94 -28.63
CA TYR A 386 -27.86 3.09 -28.05
C TYR A 386 -29.33 3.17 -28.49
N ALA A 387 -29.93 2.12 -29.06
CA ALA A 387 -31.27 2.16 -29.69
C ALA A 387 -32.33 2.71 -28.74
N PHE A 388 -32.30 2.37 -27.45
CA PHE A 388 -33.25 2.83 -26.43
C PHE A 388 -32.56 3.59 -25.28
N ARG A 389 -31.35 4.10 -25.50
CA ARG A 389 -30.61 4.85 -24.48
C ARG A 389 -31.45 6.00 -23.90
N GLY A 390 -31.58 6.04 -22.58
CA GLY A 390 -32.29 7.13 -21.91
C GLY A 390 -33.80 7.14 -22.08
N CYS A 391 -34.42 6.02 -22.46
CA CYS A 391 -35.89 5.83 -22.44
C CYS A 391 -36.34 5.71 -20.97
N THR A 392 -36.32 6.82 -20.23
CA THR A 392 -36.49 6.83 -18.76
C THR A 392 -37.86 6.39 -18.28
N SER A 393 -38.91 6.41 -19.14
CA SER A 393 -40.26 5.93 -18.82
C SER A 393 -40.55 4.52 -19.32
N LEU A 394 -39.64 3.87 -20.06
CA LEU A 394 -39.84 2.52 -20.57
C LEU A 394 -39.96 1.54 -19.40
N ILE A 395 -41.11 0.84 -19.32
CA ILE A 395 -41.45 -0.02 -18.19
C ILE A 395 -41.11 -1.47 -18.50
N GLN A 396 -41.42 -1.92 -19.70
CA GLN A 396 -41.23 -3.29 -20.13
C GLN A 396 -40.80 -3.39 -21.59
N ILE A 397 -40.04 -4.45 -21.87
CA ILE A 397 -39.65 -4.78 -23.23
C ILE A 397 -39.61 -6.28 -23.45
N THR A 398 -40.19 -6.70 -24.60
CA THR A 398 -40.14 -8.10 -25.05
C THR A 398 -39.25 -8.19 -26.28
N ILE A 399 -38.17 -8.94 -26.16
CA ILE A 399 -37.23 -9.20 -27.27
C ILE A 399 -37.71 -10.42 -28.05
N PRO A 400 -38.03 -10.27 -29.34
CA PRO A 400 -38.50 -11.39 -30.18
C PRO A 400 -37.41 -12.48 -30.35
N SER A 401 -37.86 -13.71 -30.59
CA SER A 401 -36.94 -14.86 -30.81
C SER A 401 -36.02 -14.70 -32.02
N SER A 402 -36.45 -13.86 -32.98
CA SER A 402 -35.68 -13.52 -34.20
C SER A 402 -34.47 -12.66 -33.97
N VAL A 403 -34.35 -11.98 -32.81
CA VAL A 403 -33.25 -11.06 -32.52
C VAL A 403 -31.97 -11.84 -32.25
N THR A 404 -30.99 -11.61 -33.10
CA THR A 404 -29.66 -12.25 -33.01
C THR A 404 -28.61 -11.39 -32.32
N SER A 405 -28.84 -10.07 -32.27
CA SER A 405 -27.92 -9.13 -31.61
C SER A 405 -28.63 -7.91 -30.99
N ILE A 406 -28.16 -7.52 -29.83
CA ILE A 406 -28.51 -6.27 -29.12
C ILE A 406 -27.22 -5.48 -29.02
N GLY A 407 -27.18 -4.25 -29.56
CA GLY A 407 -26.00 -3.41 -29.62
C GLY A 407 -25.53 -2.86 -28.27
N GLU A 408 -24.35 -2.28 -28.26
CA GLU A 408 -23.79 -1.64 -27.05
C GLU A 408 -24.70 -0.50 -26.55
N ASN A 409 -24.84 -0.40 -25.21
CA ASN A 409 -25.66 0.64 -24.59
C ASN A 409 -27.14 0.67 -25.06
N ALA A 410 -27.65 -0.39 -25.63
CA ALA A 410 -28.98 -0.39 -26.26
C ALA A 410 -30.08 0.11 -25.31
N PHE A 411 -30.05 -0.28 -24.02
CA PHE A 411 -31.03 0.13 -23.00
C PHE A 411 -30.37 0.95 -21.88
N TYR A 412 -29.19 1.57 -22.15
CA TYR A 412 -28.49 2.37 -21.15
C TYR A 412 -29.39 3.45 -20.54
N SER A 413 -29.46 3.53 -19.22
CA SER A 413 -30.28 4.50 -18.47
C SER A 413 -31.79 4.41 -18.72
N CYS A 414 -32.33 3.24 -19.01
CA CYS A 414 -33.77 2.99 -18.97
C CYS A 414 -34.22 2.78 -17.52
N VAL A 415 -34.17 3.88 -16.71
CA VAL A 415 -34.33 3.82 -15.26
C VAL A 415 -35.66 3.29 -14.73
N SER A 416 -36.72 3.26 -15.59
CA SER A 416 -38.02 2.70 -15.23
C SER A 416 -38.23 1.27 -15.72
N LEU A 417 -37.29 0.72 -16.47
CA LEU A 417 -37.40 -0.62 -17.05
C LEU A 417 -37.35 -1.66 -15.92
N CYS A 418 -38.46 -2.38 -15.74
CA CYS A 418 -38.60 -3.39 -14.67
C CYS A 418 -38.84 -4.81 -15.19
N ASP A 419 -39.27 -4.96 -16.46
CA ASP A 419 -39.52 -6.25 -17.09
C ASP A 419 -38.79 -6.34 -18.44
N VAL A 420 -37.86 -7.28 -18.52
CA VAL A 420 -37.14 -7.63 -19.75
C VAL A 420 -37.37 -9.10 -20.04
N SER A 421 -38.18 -9.39 -21.05
CA SER A 421 -38.53 -10.74 -21.46
C SER A 421 -37.95 -11.09 -22.81
N PHE A 422 -37.41 -12.30 -22.95
CA PHE A 422 -36.92 -12.86 -24.21
C PHE A 422 -37.89 -13.97 -24.66
N LYS A 423 -38.35 -13.89 -25.90
CA LYS A 423 -39.19 -14.96 -26.49
C LYS A 423 -38.32 -16.17 -26.82
N GLU A 424 -38.77 -17.32 -26.33
CA GLU A 424 -38.08 -18.59 -26.59
C GLU A 424 -38.71 -19.32 -27.80
N PRO A 425 -37.92 -20.09 -28.58
CA PRO A 425 -36.46 -20.22 -28.51
C PRO A 425 -35.74 -18.98 -29.03
N SER A 426 -34.87 -18.38 -28.22
CA SER A 426 -34.15 -17.16 -28.58
C SER A 426 -32.96 -17.44 -29.51
N SER A 427 -32.68 -16.50 -30.41
CA SER A 427 -31.51 -16.55 -31.32
C SER A 427 -30.35 -15.69 -30.82
N LEU A 428 -30.50 -14.99 -29.70
CA LEU A 428 -29.50 -14.06 -29.16
C LEU A 428 -28.26 -14.81 -28.69
N LYS A 429 -27.08 -14.39 -29.14
CA LYS A 429 -25.77 -15.01 -28.77
C LYS A 429 -25.01 -14.27 -27.72
N GLU A 430 -25.24 -12.97 -27.61
CA GLU A 430 -24.41 -12.12 -26.75
C GLU A 430 -25.23 -10.95 -26.16
N ILE A 431 -24.98 -10.66 -24.89
CA ILE A 431 -25.38 -9.41 -24.25
C ILE A 431 -24.19 -8.46 -24.35
N GLN A 432 -24.31 -7.40 -25.12
CA GLN A 432 -23.23 -6.46 -25.42
C GLN A 432 -22.91 -5.52 -24.26
N ARG A 433 -21.80 -4.77 -24.43
CA ARG A 433 -21.29 -3.82 -23.45
C ARG A 433 -22.38 -2.83 -23.01
N SER A 434 -22.55 -2.66 -21.68
CA SER A 434 -23.47 -1.71 -21.05
C SER A 434 -24.92 -1.79 -21.54
N SER A 435 -25.36 -2.93 -22.10
CA SER A 435 -26.68 -3.03 -22.74
C SER A 435 -27.83 -2.65 -21.81
N PHE A 436 -27.75 -3.02 -20.52
CA PHE A 436 -28.75 -2.72 -19.48
C PHE A 436 -28.18 -1.87 -18.34
N CYS A 437 -27.07 -1.20 -18.58
CA CYS A 437 -26.44 -0.34 -17.58
C CYS A 437 -27.39 0.77 -17.15
N ARG A 438 -27.50 1.01 -15.84
CA ARG A 438 -28.40 2.00 -15.20
C ARG A 438 -29.90 1.74 -15.43
N CYS A 439 -30.29 0.49 -15.58
CA CYS A 439 -31.69 0.09 -15.56
C CYS A 439 -32.13 -0.21 -14.11
N GLU A 440 -32.20 0.81 -13.28
CA GLU A 440 -32.30 0.71 -11.82
C GLU A 440 -33.52 -0.07 -11.28
N LYS A 441 -34.56 -0.27 -12.09
CA LYS A 441 -35.79 -0.96 -11.67
C LYS A 441 -35.89 -2.41 -12.12
N ILE A 442 -34.93 -2.92 -12.89
CA ILE A 442 -34.91 -4.35 -13.21
C ILE A 442 -34.69 -5.14 -11.93
N LYS A 443 -35.66 -5.96 -11.54
CA LYS A 443 -35.56 -6.84 -10.37
C LYS A 443 -35.20 -8.27 -10.74
N TYR A 444 -35.65 -8.71 -11.91
CA TYR A 444 -35.44 -10.07 -12.42
C TYR A 444 -35.15 -10.03 -13.92
N ILE A 445 -34.20 -10.84 -14.34
CA ILE A 445 -33.93 -11.09 -15.77
C ILE A 445 -33.51 -12.54 -15.98
N ASN A 446 -34.16 -13.19 -16.97
CA ASN A 446 -33.80 -14.53 -17.39
C ASN A 446 -33.01 -14.48 -18.70
N ILE A 447 -31.74 -14.83 -18.66
CA ILE A 447 -30.86 -14.85 -19.83
C ILE A 447 -31.19 -16.11 -20.67
N PRO A 448 -31.44 -15.96 -21.96
CA PRO A 448 -31.74 -17.09 -22.83
C PRO A 448 -30.64 -18.15 -22.90
N SER A 449 -31.01 -19.41 -23.05
CA SER A 449 -30.04 -20.51 -23.16
C SER A 449 -29.19 -20.46 -24.45
N SER A 450 -29.54 -19.62 -25.41
CA SER A 450 -28.78 -19.34 -26.63
C SER A 450 -27.57 -18.41 -26.42
N VAL A 451 -27.54 -17.65 -25.30
CA VAL A 451 -26.50 -16.69 -24.99
C VAL A 451 -25.22 -17.41 -24.52
N ILE A 452 -24.08 -17.03 -25.11
CA ILE A 452 -22.77 -17.61 -24.80
C ILE A 452 -21.81 -16.59 -24.18
N SER A 453 -22.15 -15.29 -24.24
CA SER A 453 -21.27 -14.18 -23.76
C SER A 453 -22.07 -13.04 -23.15
N ILE A 454 -21.58 -12.50 -22.04
CA ILE A 454 -22.05 -11.26 -21.41
C ILE A 454 -20.86 -10.32 -21.32
N GLN A 455 -20.95 -9.15 -21.96
CA GLN A 455 -19.83 -8.19 -22.09
C GLN A 455 -19.72 -7.23 -20.91
N ASN A 456 -18.66 -6.39 -20.91
CA ASN A 456 -18.34 -5.46 -19.83
C ASN A 456 -19.52 -4.53 -19.50
N TYR A 457 -19.74 -4.28 -18.22
CA TYR A 457 -20.75 -3.33 -17.71
C TYR A 457 -22.21 -3.66 -18.09
N ALA A 458 -22.51 -4.86 -18.56
CA ALA A 458 -23.81 -5.19 -19.14
C ALA A 458 -25.00 -4.89 -18.22
N PHE A 459 -24.86 -5.11 -16.91
CA PHE A 459 -25.85 -4.91 -15.86
C PHE A 459 -25.38 -3.93 -14.78
N GLN A 460 -24.42 -3.09 -15.09
CA GLN A 460 -23.88 -2.13 -14.14
C GLN A 460 -24.94 -1.16 -13.61
N ASP A 461 -24.87 -0.80 -12.32
CA ASP A 461 -25.70 0.23 -11.67
C ASP A 461 -27.19 -0.12 -11.67
N ILE A 462 -27.50 -1.40 -11.40
CA ILE A 462 -28.85 -1.92 -11.12
C ILE A 462 -28.88 -2.28 -9.64
N LYS A 463 -29.48 -1.46 -8.80
CA LYS A 463 -29.40 -1.52 -7.32
C LYS A 463 -29.55 -2.92 -6.73
N SER A 464 -30.52 -3.71 -7.22
CA SER A 464 -30.75 -5.08 -6.76
C SER A 464 -31.34 -5.89 -7.90
N ILE A 465 -30.67 -6.97 -8.27
CA ILE A 465 -31.08 -7.82 -9.39
C ILE A 465 -31.04 -9.30 -9.02
N GLU A 466 -32.12 -10.03 -9.41
CA GLU A 466 -32.11 -11.48 -9.53
C GLU A 466 -31.88 -11.85 -11.00
N ILE A 467 -30.79 -12.56 -11.31
CA ILE A 467 -30.43 -12.91 -12.68
C ILE A 467 -30.29 -14.43 -12.84
N SER A 468 -31.08 -14.98 -13.78
CA SER A 468 -30.98 -16.37 -14.17
C SER A 468 -29.96 -16.50 -15.30
N ILE A 469 -28.80 -17.07 -15.01
CA ILE A 469 -27.71 -17.28 -15.97
C ILE A 469 -27.65 -18.75 -16.37
N PRO A 470 -27.83 -19.09 -17.65
CA PRO A 470 -27.71 -20.46 -18.10
C PRO A 470 -26.25 -20.92 -18.20
N SER A 471 -26.05 -22.25 -18.19
CA SER A 471 -24.70 -22.85 -18.31
C SER A 471 -24.04 -22.61 -19.68
N SER A 472 -24.80 -22.18 -20.69
CA SER A 472 -24.28 -21.79 -22.01
C SER A 472 -23.39 -20.55 -21.98
N VAL A 473 -23.56 -19.67 -20.97
CA VAL A 473 -22.72 -18.48 -20.83
C VAL A 473 -21.32 -18.88 -20.31
N VAL A 474 -20.35 -18.83 -21.21
CA VAL A 474 -18.95 -19.22 -20.93
C VAL A 474 -17.99 -18.03 -20.94
N LYS A 475 -18.41 -16.90 -21.51
CA LYS A 475 -17.60 -15.66 -21.54
C LYS A 475 -18.27 -14.56 -20.74
N PHE A 476 -17.52 -14.00 -19.80
CA PHE A 476 -17.96 -12.88 -18.96
C PHE A 476 -16.96 -11.72 -19.12
N GLY A 477 -17.50 -10.53 -19.34
CA GLY A 477 -16.76 -9.27 -19.33
C GLY A 477 -16.42 -8.81 -17.92
N GLU A 478 -15.77 -7.68 -17.84
CA GLU A 478 -15.42 -7.04 -16.56
C GLU A 478 -16.55 -6.13 -16.06
N HIS A 479 -16.64 -5.97 -14.75
CA HIS A 479 -17.57 -5.02 -14.10
C HIS A 479 -19.05 -5.17 -14.49
N ILE A 480 -19.49 -6.38 -14.76
CA ILE A 480 -20.87 -6.65 -15.22
C ILE A 480 -21.90 -6.11 -14.23
N PHE A 481 -21.65 -6.24 -12.91
CA PHE A 481 -22.51 -5.84 -11.81
C PHE A 481 -21.90 -4.70 -10.97
N LEU A 482 -21.08 -3.85 -11.56
CA LEU A 482 -20.45 -2.74 -10.83
C LEU A 482 -21.50 -1.73 -10.34
N TYR A 483 -21.39 -1.30 -9.09
CA TYR A 483 -22.32 -0.42 -8.35
C TYR A 483 -23.67 -1.05 -7.98
N ASP A 484 -23.84 -2.36 -8.13
CA ASP A 484 -25.02 -3.06 -7.64
C ASP A 484 -24.87 -3.29 -6.12
N GLU A 485 -25.97 -3.21 -5.38
CA GLU A 485 -25.99 -3.44 -3.92
C GLU A 485 -26.21 -4.92 -3.58
N SER A 486 -27.02 -5.61 -4.39
CA SER A 486 -27.38 -7.02 -4.21
C SER A 486 -27.55 -7.73 -5.57
N VAL A 487 -26.93 -8.88 -5.69
CA VAL A 487 -27.09 -9.76 -6.86
C VAL A 487 -27.44 -11.16 -6.39
N VAL A 488 -28.60 -11.65 -6.83
CA VAL A 488 -29.03 -13.02 -6.62
C VAL A 488 -28.86 -13.80 -7.94
N LEU A 489 -27.89 -14.71 -7.93
CA LEU A 489 -27.66 -15.59 -9.08
C LEU A 489 -28.62 -16.76 -9.03
N THR A 490 -29.34 -17.01 -10.14
CA THR A 490 -30.25 -18.17 -10.31
C THR A 490 -29.95 -18.88 -11.62
N GLY A 491 -30.74 -19.90 -11.96
CA GLY A 491 -30.53 -20.68 -13.18
C GLY A 491 -29.50 -21.79 -13.04
N SER A 492 -28.92 -22.20 -14.15
CA SER A 492 -27.98 -23.31 -14.23
C SER A 492 -26.50 -22.89 -14.34
N ILE A 493 -26.15 -21.69 -13.83
CA ILE A 493 -24.75 -21.25 -13.81
C ILE A 493 -23.88 -22.25 -13.02
N GLU A 494 -22.87 -22.78 -13.66
CA GLU A 494 -21.97 -23.76 -13.05
C GLU A 494 -20.63 -23.16 -12.58
N VAL A 495 -20.23 -22.02 -13.15
CA VAL A 495 -18.91 -21.40 -12.91
C VAL A 495 -19.05 -19.90 -12.67
N ILE A 496 -18.56 -19.43 -11.53
CA ILE A 496 -18.32 -17.99 -11.29
C ILE A 496 -16.94 -17.67 -11.85
N LYS A 497 -16.91 -16.88 -12.92
CA LYS A 497 -15.69 -16.56 -13.67
C LYS A 497 -14.79 -15.57 -12.94
N LYS A 498 -13.51 -15.62 -13.28
CA LYS A 498 -12.49 -14.68 -12.83
C LYS A 498 -12.95 -13.23 -13.03
N ASN A 499 -12.76 -12.40 -12.03
CA ASN A 499 -13.09 -10.97 -12.02
C ASN A 499 -14.60 -10.64 -12.19
N LEU A 500 -15.51 -11.59 -12.14
CA LEU A 500 -16.94 -11.32 -12.35
C LEU A 500 -17.48 -10.24 -11.40
N PHE A 501 -17.05 -10.27 -10.14
CA PHE A 501 -17.38 -9.29 -9.10
C PHE A 501 -16.16 -8.52 -8.61
N TYR A 502 -15.10 -8.41 -9.42
CA TYR A 502 -13.91 -7.68 -9.06
C TYR A 502 -14.19 -6.18 -8.86
N ASN A 503 -13.68 -5.60 -7.77
CA ASN A 503 -13.85 -4.18 -7.42
C ASN A 503 -15.33 -3.73 -7.39
N ASN A 504 -16.22 -4.60 -6.91
CA ASN A 504 -17.67 -4.39 -6.88
C ASN A 504 -18.11 -3.73 -5.57
N THR A 505 -19.21 -2.98 -5.62
CA THR A 505 -19.84 -2.34 -4.45
C THR A 505 -20.94 -3.21 -3.81
N LEU A 506 -21.08 -4.43 -4.27
CA LEU A 506 -22.03 -5.43 -3.81
C LEU A 506 -21.97 -5.60 -2.29
N ARG A 507 -23.14 -5.56 -1.62
CA ARG A 507 -23.23 -5.78 -0.17
C ARG A 507 -23.43 -7.24 0.18
N GLU A 508 -24.19 -7.94 -0.63
CA GLU A 508 -24.50 -9.34 -0.39
C GLU A 508 -24.62 -10.13 -1.71
N ILE A 509 -24.30 -11.38 -1.65
CA ILE A 509 -24.47 -12.30 -2.77
C ILE A 509 -24.93 -13.67 -2.29
N ILE A 510 -25.86 -14.27 -3.05
CA ILE A 510 -26.28 -15.66 -2.87
C ILE A 510 -25.71 -16.47 -4.04
N ILE A 511 -24.91 -17.47 -3.72
CA ILE A 511 -24.28 -18.39 -4.69
C ILE A 511 -25.14 -19.65 -4.77
N PRO A 512 -25.76 -19.93 -5.94
CA PRO A 512 -26.69 -21.05 -6.10
C PRO A 512 -25.99 -22.42 -6.02
N SER A 513 -26.74 -23.44 -5.66
CA SER A 513 -26.26 -24.84 -5.56
C SER A 513 -25.81 -25.47 -6.89
N SER A 514 -26.14 -24.83 -8.02
CA SER A 514 -25.66 -25.23 -9.36
C SER A 514 -24.19 -24.96 -9.57
N VAL A 515 -23.61 -23.97 -8.84
CA VAL A 515 -22.20 -23.57 -9.00
C VAL A 515 -21.28 -24.68 -8.48
N LYS A 516 -20.40 -25.14 -9.37
CA LYS A 516 -19.37 -26.17 -9.10
C LYS A 516 -17.99 -25.57 -8.90
N LEU A 517 -17.72 -24.41 -9.52
CA LEU A 517 -16.42 -23.76 -9.54
C LEU A 517 -16.55 -22.26 -9.36
N ILE A 518 -15.70 -21.72 -8.50
CA ILE A 518 -15.39 -20.28 -8.43
C ILE A 518 -13.97 -20.12 -8.97
N GLU A 519 -13.78 -19.25 -9.95
CA GLU A 519 -12.45 -18.96 -10.48
C GLU A 519 -11.70 -17.93 -9.59
N PRO A 520 -10.38 -17.87 -9.68
CA PRO A 520 -9.57 -16.92 -8.89
C PRO A 520 -10.00 -15.46 -9.07
N ARG A 521 -9.87 -14.68 -7.97
CA ARG A 521 -10.13 -13.22 -7.95
C ARG A 521 -11.58 -12.82 -8.26
N SER A 522 -12.52 -13.74 -8.17
CA SER A 522 -13.92 -13.47 -8.59
C SER A 522 -14.57 -12.33 -7.80
N PHE A 523 -14.21 -12.14 -6.52
CA PHE A 523 -14.72 -11.10 -5.62
C PHE A 523 -13.60 -10.18 -5.07
N GLU A 524 -12.39 -10.23 -5.65
CA GLU A 524 -11.27 -9.42 -5.16
C GLU A 524 -11.62 -7.93 -5.19
N ASN A 525 -11.28 -7.20 -4.10
CA ASN A 525 -11.59 -5.78 -3.90
C ASN A 525 -13.10 -5.43 -3.84
N SER A 526 -14.00 -6.38 -3.63
CA SER A 526 -15.42 -6.08 -3.35
C SER A 526 -15.54 -5.50 -1.94
N VAL A 527 -15.14 -4.24 -1.78
CA VAL A 527 -14.93 -3.58 -0.48
C VAL A 527 -16.20 -3.44 0.36
N SER A 528 -17.36 -3.40 -0.28
CA SER A 528 -18.68 -3.26 0.37
C SER A 528 -19.35 -4.58 0.72
N LEU A 529 -18.79 -5.72 0.30
CA LEU A 529 -19.36 -7.05 0.49
C LEU A 529 -19.40 -7.42 1.98
N VAL A 530 -20.59 -7.54 2.54
CA VAL A 530 -20.84 -7.83 3.97
C VAL A 530 -21.07 -9.31 4.21
N SER A 531 -21.78 -9.99 3.27
CA SER A 531 -22.12 -11.39 3.40
C SER A 531 -22.10 -12.15 2.09
N VAL A 532 -21.69 -13.41 2.17
CA VAL A 532 -21.73 -14.39 1.08
C VAL A 532 -22.46 -15.61 1.59
N THR A 533 -23.55 -15.98 0.92
CA THR A 533 -24.37 -17.15 1.27
C THR A 533 -24.27 -18.21 0.18
N PHE A 534 -23.83 -19.39 0.55
CA PHE A 534 -23.84 -20.55 -0.35
C PHE A 534 -25.13 -21.35 -0.14
N MET A 535 -25.90 -21.57 -1.21
CA MET A 535 -27.10 -22.41 -1.13
C MET A 535 -26.73 -23.89 -0.92
N THR A 536 -27.44 -24.54 -0.03
CA THR A 536 -27.19 -25.95 0.31
C THR A 536 -28.11 -26.89 -0.51
N PRO A 537 -27.62 -28.07 -0.93
CA PRO A 537 -26.24 -28.53 -0.84
C PRO A 537 -25.33 -27.87 -1.87
N SER A 538 -24.21 -27.29 -1.41
CA SER A 538 -23.22 -26.68 -2.31
C SER A 538 -22.38 -27.75 -3.03
N LYS A 539 -21.98 -27.46 -4.28
CA LYS A 539 -21.10 -28.32 -5.08
C LYS A 539 -19.67 -27.77 -5.22
N ILE A 540 -19.39 -26.63 -4.58
CA ILE A 540 -18.09 -25.97 -4.64
C ILE A 540 -17.08 -26.81 -3.87
N THR A 541 -15.95 -27.13 -4.52
CA THR A 541 -14.90 -27.96 -3.91
C THR A 541 -13.72 -27.16 -3.39
N SER A 542 -13.58 -25.90 -3.78
CA SER A 542 -12.49 -25.03 -3.29
C SER A 542 -12.91 -23.56 -3.24
N ILE A 543 -12.30 -22.82 -2.30
CA ILE A 543 -12.25 -21.35 -2.33
C ILE A 543 -10.92 -20.96 -2.97
N PRO A 544 -10.91 -20.46 -4.21
CA PRO A 544 -9.65 -20.26 -4.96
C PRO A 544 -8.85 -19.06 -4.47
N HIS A 545 -7.60 -18.98 -4.94
CA HIS A 545 -6.70 -17.90 -4.54
C HIS A 545 -7.26 -16.51 -4.85
N HIS A 546 -7.04 -15.56 -3.94
CA HIS A 546 -7.50 -14.18 -4.01
C HIS A 546 -9.04 -14.03 -4.15
N CYS A 547 -9.83 -15.07 -3.91
CA CYS A 547 -11.27 -15.07 -4.16
C CYS A 547 -11.96 -13.87 -3.51
N PHE A 548 -11.76 -13.67 -2.21
CA PHE A 548 -12.32 -12.59 -1.40
C PHE A 548 -11.24 -11.61 -0.90
N LYS A 549 -10.09 -11.57 -1.55
CA LYS A 549 -9.02 -10.66 -1.17
C LYS A 549 -9.50 -9.22 -1.12
N ARG A 550 -9.25 -8.52 0.01
CA ARG A 550 -9.65 -7.14 0.26
C ARG A 550 -11.17 -6.90 0.22
N CYS A 551 -11.99 -7.88 0.56
CA CYS A 551 -13.40 -7.67 0.87
C CYS A 551 -13.50 -7.03 2.27
N LEU A 552 -13.28 -5.71 2.35
CA LEU A 552 -13.04 -5.00 3.61
C LEU A 552 -14.22 -5.07 4.58
N SER A 553 -15.46 -5.16 4.07
CA SER A 553 -16.70 -5.17 4.87
C SER A 553 -17.21 -6.58 5.17
N LEU A 554 -16.60 -7.64 4.65
CA LEU A 554 -17.03 -9.01 4.86
C LEU A 554 -16.90 -9.37 6.35
N LYS A 555 -18.03 -9.64 7.01
CA LYS A 555 -18.08 -9.90 8.44
C LYS A 555 -18.02 -11.37 8.76
N LYS A 556 -18.79 -12.17 8.06
CA LYS A 556 -18.91 -13.63 8.31
C LYS A 556 -18.94 -14.37 6.98
N ILE A 557 -18.44 -15.58 7.03
CA ILE A 557 -18.58 -16.52 5.92
C ILE A 557 -18.78 -17.94 6.45
N SER A 558 -19.74 -18.66 5.85
CA SER A 558 -19.92 -20.09 6.07
C SER A 558 -19.23 -20.85 4.95
N ILE A 559 -18.27 -21.70 5.28
CA ILE A 559 -17.55 -22.53 4.30
C ILE A 559 -18.35 -23.83 4.12
N PRO A 560 -18.85 -24.10 2.90
CA PRO A 560 -19.64 -25.29 2.63
C PRO A 560 -18.90 -26.60 2.93
N SER A 561 -19.63 -27.60 3.38
CA SER A 561 -19.06 -28.92 3.71
C SER A 561 -18.44 -29.65 2.51
N SER A 562 -18.77 -29.25 1.29
CA SER A 562 -18.17 -29.78 0.05
C SER A 562 -16.75 -29.25 -0.23
N VAL A 563 -16.35 -28.12 0.41
CA VAL A 563 -15.03 -27.48 0.18
C VAL A 563 -13.94 -28.34 0.81
N THR A 564 -12.90 -28.63 0.03
CA THR A 564 -11.72 -29.40 0.46
C THR A 564 -10.47 -28.55 0.58
N LEU A 565 -10.42 -27.40 -0.09
CA LEU A 565 -9.26 -26.49 -0.15
C LEU A 565 -9.69 -25.04 -0.01
N ILE A 566 -9.00 -24.32 0.87
CA ILE A 566 -9.00 -22.84 0.89
C ILE A 566 -7.61 -22.39 0.44
N ASP A 567 -7.57 -21.72 -0.71
CA ASP A 567 -6.33 -21.45 -1.41
C ASP A 567 -5.65 -20.15 -0.94
N PHE A 568 -4.42 -19.90 -1.40
CA PHE A 568 -3.60 -18.80 -0.89
C PHE A 568 -4.25 -17.42 -1.09
N ASN A 569 -4.10 -16.56 -0.08
CA ASN A 569 -4.64 -15.19 -0.06
C ASN A 569 -6.19 -15.12 -0.24
N ALA A 570 -6.93 -16.23 -0.03
CA ALA A 570 -8.36 -16.29 -0.34
C ALA A 570 -9.17 -15.20 0.38
N PHE A 571 -8.82 -14.87 1.62
CA PHE A 571 -9.44 -13.84 2.45
C PHE A 571 -8.46 -12.75 2.92
N GLU A 572 -7.30 -12.64 2.27
CA GLU A 572 -6.30 -11.63 2.64
C GLU A 572 -6.91 -10.22 2.67
N GLY A 573 -6.70 -9.51 3.78
CA GLY A 573 -7.16 -8.13 3.95
C GLY A 573 -8.67 -7.99 4.15
N CYS A 574 -9.41 -9.05 4.50
CA CYS A 574 -10.81 -8.97 4.93
C CYS A 574 -10.88 -8.38 6.35
N LYS A 575 -10.69 -7.07 6.48
CA LYS A 575 -10.47 -6.40 7.76
C LYS A 575 -11.63 -6.52 8.75
N SER A 576 -12.87 -6.66 8.28
CA SER A 576 -14.06 -6.79 9.11
C SER A 576 -14.46 -8.24 9.41
N LEU A 577 -13.73 -9.23 8.88
CA LEU A 577 -14.05 -10.64 9.06
C LEU A 577 -13.81 -11.04 10.51
N ASP A 578 -14.90 -11.26 11.23
CA ASP A 578 -14.88 -11.60 12.67
C ASP A 578 -15.13 -13.08 12.95
N ASP A 579 -15.76 -13.80 12.02
CA ASP A 579 -16.12 -15.19 12.20
C ASP A 579 -16.07 -16.00 10.90
N ILE A 580 -15.45 -17.17 10.96
CA ILE A 580 -15.39 -18.15 9.88
C ILE A 580 -16.03 -19.43 10.37
N ILE A 581 -17.15 -19.81 9.74
CA ILE A 581 -17.94 -20.97 10.14
C ILE A 581 -17.69 -22.07 9.13
N PHE A 582 -17.18 -23.20 9.58
CA PHE A 582 -17.16 -24.42 8.78
C PHE A 582 -18.45 -25.18 9.00
N GLU A 583 -19.16 -25.56 7.92
CA GLU A 583 -20.34 -26.39 8.06
C GLU A 583 -20.03 -27.74 8.71
N VAL A 584 -21.01 -28.31 9.40
CA VAL A 584 -20.92 -29.63 9.99
C VAL A 584 -20.48 -30.66 8.94
N THR A 585 -19.58 -31.57 9.28
CA THR A 585 -18.96 -32.53 8.36
C THR A 585 -18.08 -31.86 7.29
N SER A 586 -17.39 -30.78 7.64
CA SER A 586 -16.44 -30.11 6.75
C SER A 586 -15.43 -31.10 6.16
N LYS A 587 -15.15 -30.96 4.87
CA LYS A 587 -14.16 -31.75 4.13
C LYS A 587 -12.89 -30.98 3.84
N VAL A 588 -12.72 -29.79 4.43
CA VAL A 588 -11.52 -28.98 4.24
C VAL A 588 -10.31 -29.74 4.76
N THR A 589 -9.38 -30.07 3.87
CA THR A 589 -8.14 -30.76 4.21
C THR A 589 -6.95 -29.82 4.26
N LYS A 590 -7.03 -28.69 3.54
CA LYS A 590 -5.90 -27.77 3.40
C LYS A 590 -6.34 -26.30 3.41
N ILE A 591 -5.59 -25.49 4.16
CA ILE A 591 -5.67 -24.01 4.18
C ILE A 591 -4.28 -23.50 3.78
N ASN A 592 -4.20 -22.80 2.64
CA ASN A 592 -2.92 -22.36 2.10
C ASN A 592 -2.39 -21.07 2.74
N SER A 593 -1.16 -20.69 2.35
CA SER A 593 -0.43 -19.54 2.90
C SER A 593 -1.21 -18.23 2.73
N PHE A 594 -1.06 -17.34 3.71
CA PHE A 594 -1.65 -16.00 3.71
C PHE A 594 -3.18 -15.97 3.56
N CYS A 595 -3.85 -17.10 3.76
CA CYS A 595 -5.29 -17.24 3.49
C CYS A 595 -6.13 -16.19 4.23
N PHE A 596 -5.81 -15.92 5.50
CA PHE A 596 -6.48 -14.94 6.37
C PHE A 596 -5.56 -13.80 6.79
N LYS A 597 -4.49 -13.56 6.03
CA LYS A 597 -3.57 -12.45 6.31
C LYS A 597 -4.32 -11.12 6.44
N ASP A 598 -3.97 -10.33 7.47
CA ASP A 598 -4.57 -9.02 7.75
C ASP A 598 -6.11 -9.04 7.96
N CYS A 599 -6.67 -10.16 8.42
CA CYS A 599 -8.05 -10.23 8.91
C CYS A 599 -8.10 -9.62 10.32
N LEU A 600 -8.10 -8.27 10.38
CA LEU A 600 -7.87 -7.53 11.61
C LEU A 600 -8.96 -7.74 12.70
N SER A 601 -10.19 -8.09 12.31
CA SER A 601 -11.30 -8.32 13.22
C SER A 601 -11.46 -9.77 13.65
N LEU A 602 -10.68 -10.69 13.10
CA LEU A 602 -10.80 -12.11 13.40
C LEU A 602 -10.34 -12.40 14.83
N THR A 603 -11.30 -12.77 15.68
CA THR A 603 -11.03 -13.00 17.11
C THR A 603 -10.87 -14.48 17.45
N ARG A 604 -11.50 -15.36 16.70
CA ARG A 604 -11.48 -16.80 16.93
C ARG A 604 -11.59 -17.60 15.64
N ILE A 605 -11.11 -18.82 15.68
CA ILE A 605 -11.34 -19.80 14.61
C ILE A 605 -11.45 -21.20 15.18
N THR A 606 -12.38 -22.00 14.66
CA THR A 606 -12.46 -23.44 14.92
C THR A 606 -11.97 -24.20 13.69
N ILE A 607 -10.88 -24.94 13.81
CA ILE A 607 -10.28 -25.72 12.74
C ILE A 607 -10.93 -27.09 12.70
N PRO A 608 -11.60 -27.46 11.60
CA PRO A 608 -12.24 -28.77 11.48
C PRO A 608 -11.25 -29.93 11.61
N SER A 609 -11.73 -31.05 12.14
CA SER A 609 -10.92 -32.27 12.31
C SER A 609 -10.36 -32.82 11.00
N SER A 610 -11.02 -32.54 9.88
CA SER A 610 -10.57 -32.93 8.54
C SER A 610 -9.30 -32.21 8.04
N VAL A 611 -8.96 -31.03 8.64
CA VAL A 611 -7.80 -30.24 8.21
C VAL A 611 -6.51 -30.95 8.62
N SER A 612 -5.68 -31.28 7.64
CA SER A 612 -4.38 -31.90 7.84
C SER A 612 -3.21 -30.92 7.70
N LEU A 613 -3.43 -29.80 7.02
CA LEU A 613 -2.40 -28.79 6.78
C LEU A 613 -2.99 -27.37 6.79
N ILE A 614 -2.39 -26.51 7.60
CA ILE A 614 -2.49 -25.05 7.49
C ILE A 614 -1.11 -24.56 7.15
N ASP A 615 -0.97 -23.87 6.03
CA ASP A 615 0.33 -23.46 5.52
C ASP A 615 0.83 -22.18 6.18
N SER A 616 2.08 -21.86 5.95
CA SER A 616 2.79 -20.74 6.59
C SER A 616 2.07 -19.39 6.40
N ASN A 617 2.15 -18.55 7.45
CA ASN A 617 1.60 -17.17 7.40
C ASN A 617 0.06 -17.10 7.21
N ALA A 618 -0.68 -18.20 7.36
CA ALA A 618 -2.12 -18.21 7.09
C ALA A 618 -2.90 -17.18 7.92
N PHE A 619 -2.46 -16.85 9.14
CA PHE A 619 -3.08 -15.89 10.05
C PHE A 619 -2.20 -14.66 10.33
N GLU A 620 -1.19 -14.39 9.50
CA GLU A 620 -0.32 -13.21 9.66
C GLU A 620 -1.16 -11.92 9.74
N GLY A 621 -0.88 -11.09 10.75
CA GLY A 621 -1.60 -9.83 10.95
C GLY A 621 -2.98 -9.93 11.61
N CYS A 622 -3.46 -11.12 12.01
CA CYS A 622 -4.72 -11.29 12.74
C CYS A 622 -4.59 -10.89 14.22
N LYS A 623 -4.29 -9.62 14.48
CA LYS A 623 -3.88 -9.11 15.81
C LYS A 623 -4.92 -9.24 16.92
N LEU A 624 -6.21 -9.35 16.58
CA LEU A 624 -7.29 -9.54 17.57
C LEU A 624 -7.59 -11.02 17.87
N MET A 625 -6.92 -11.95 17.20
CA MET A 625 -7.14 -13.38 17.42
C MET A 625 -6.69 -13.79 18.82
N ASN A 626 -7.65 -14.25 19.60
CA ASN A 626 -7.44 -14.64 21.00
C ASN A 626 -7.79 -16.11 21.29
N ARG A 627 -8.42 -16.83 20.33
CA ARG A 627 -8.84 -18.21 20.50
C ARG A 627 -8.73 -19.03 19.21
N ILE A 628 -8.00 -20.12 19.29
CA ILE A 628 -7.85 -21.11 18.22
C ILE A 628 -8.26 -22.46 18.81
N ILE A 629 -9.21 -23.13 18.17
CA ILE A 629 -9.74 -24.42 18.61
C ILE A 629 -9.54 -25.42 17.49
N PHE A 630 -8.88 -26.53 17.77
CA PHE A 630 -8.85 -27.69 16.88
C PHE A 630 -9.96 -28.67 17.28
N GLU A 631 -10.84 -29.04 16.33
CA GLU A 631 -11.79 -30.14 16.56
C GLU A 631 -11.04 -31.47 16.70
N MET A 632 -11.41 -32.23 17.68
CA MET A 632 -10.73 -33.51 17.98
C MET A 632 -11.57 -34.73 17.54
N PRO A 633 -10.92 -35.81 17.06
CA PRO A 633 -9.48 -35.93 16.80
C PRO A 633 -9.04 -35.13 15.58
N SER A 634 -7.91 -34.42 15.69
CA SER A 634 -7.40 -33.56 14.59
C SER A 634 -6.43 -34.34 13.69
N ASN A 635 -6.49 -34.05 12.40
CA ASN A 635 -5.55 -34.59 11.40
C ASN A 635 -4.32 -33.67 11.15
N MET A 636 -4.18 -32.60 11.90
CA MET A 636 -3.03 -31.69 11.76
C MET A 636 -1.74 -32.39 12.14
N THR A 637 -0.76 -32.39 11.26
CA THR A 637 0.55 -33.05 11.49
C THR A 637 1.67 -32.04 11.80
N VAL A 638 1.56 -30.81 11.38
CA VAL A 638 2.62 -29.79 11.54
C VAL A 638 2.01 -28.42 11.80
N ILE A 639 2.53 -27.70 12.79
CA ILE A 639 2.29 -26.25 12.93
C ILE A 639 3.36 -25.53 12.10
N LYS A 640 2.98 -25.02 10.95
CA LYS A 640 3.90 -24.43 9.95
C LYS A 640 4.54 -23.13 10.42
N SER A 641 5.62 -22.73 9.72
CA SER A 641 6.35 -21.50 10.00
C SER A 641 5.47 -20.26 9.93
N ASN A 642 5.63 -19.36 10.90
CA ASN A 642 4.87 -18.10 11.02
C ASN A 642 3.34 -18.28 11.10
N LEU A 643 2.84 -19.49 11.38
CA LEU A 643 1.39 -19.77 11.33
C LEU A 643 0.59 -18.87 12.27
N PHE A 644 1.08 -18.67 13.48
CA PHE A 644 0.45 -17.89 14.54
C PHE A 644 1.36 -16.75 15.02
N ILE A 645 2.22 -16.27 14.15
CA ILE A 645 3.13 -15.15 14.44
C ILE A 645 2.35 -13.88 14.83
N GLU A 646 2.84 -13.14 15.83
CA GLU A 646 2.26 -11.85 16.27
C GLU A 646 0.80 -11.93 16.76
N LEU A 647 0.29 -13.09 17.16
CA LEU A 647 -1.04 -13.18 17.77
C LEU A 647 -0.98 -12.70 19.23
N THR A 648 -0.89 -11.38 19.39
CA THR A 648 -0.58 -10.74 20.68
C THR A 648 -1.66 -10.92 21.76
N LEU A 649 -2.89 -11.30 21.38
CA LEU A 649 -4.01 -11.53 22.30
C LEU A 649 -4.26 -13.01 22.58
N LEU A 650 -3.57 -13.93 21.93
CA LEU A 650 -3.71 -15.38 22.16
C LEU A 650 -3.16 -15.72 23.54
N LYS A 651 -4.03 -16.23 24.43
CA LYS A 651 -3.67 -16.58 25.83
C LYS A 651 -3.31 -18.03 26.01
N GLU A 652 -4.00 -18.92 25.32
CA GLU A 652 -3.79 -20.36 25.43
C GLU A 652 -4.10 -21.05 24.11
N ILE A 653 -3.46 -22.19 23.90
CA ILE A 653 -3.73 -23.07 22.76
C ILE A 653 -3.50 -24.52 23.14
N THR A 654 -4.38 -25.40 22.61
CA THR A 654 -4.19 -26.85 22.70
C THR A 654 -3.62 -27.38 21.39
N ILE A 655 -2.47 -28.00 21.44
CA ILE A 655 -1.81 -28.61 20.27
C ILE A 655 -2.29 -30.07 20.17
N PRO A 656 -2.87 -30.48 19.02
CA PRO A 656 -3.33 -31.84 18.81
C PRO A 656 -2.23 -32.88 18.96
N SER A 657 -2.62 -34.07 19.42
CA SER A 657 -1.70 -35.21 19.60
C SER A 657 -1.04 -35.71 18.30
N SER A 658 -1.67 -35.44 17.16
CA SER A 658 -1.18 -35.78 15.84
C SER A 658 -0.01 -34.89 15.36
N VAL A 659 0.22 -33.74 16.01
CA VAL A 659 1.26 -32.79 15.58
C VAL A 659 2.65 -33.35 15.90
N THR A 660 3.48 -33.43 14.84
CA THR A 660 4.85 -33.99 14.92
C THR A 660 5.93 -32.89 14.99
N SER A 661 5.65 -31.70 14.46
CA SER A 661 6.58 -30.57 14.56
C SER A 661 5.86 -29.24 14.71
N ILE A 662 6.53 -28.33 15.40
CA ILE A 662 6.23 -26.90 15.43
C ILE A 662 7.38 -26.21 14.69
N ASP A 663 7.10 -25.65 13.52
CA ASP A 663 8.12 -25.07 12.66
C ASP A 663 8.60 -23.69 13.13
N SER A 664 9.54 -23.08 12.40
CA SER A 664 10.19 -21.82 12.80
C SER A 664 9.20 -20.65 12.91
N PHE A 665 9.35 -19.83 13.96
CA PHE A 665 8.54 -18.64 14.23
C PHE A 665 7.03 -18.91 14.41
N ALA A 666 6.62 -20.16 14.59
CA ALA A 666 5.20 -20.54 14.57
C ALA A 666 4.33 -19.78 15.58
N PHE A 667 4.84 -19.43 16.76
CA PHE A 667 4.21 -18.62 17.81
C PHE A 667 5.07 -17.41 18.20
N SER A 668 5.99 -16.99 17.34
CA SER A 668 6.83 -15.83 17.65
C SER A 668 5.97 -14.60 17.91
N GLU A 669 6.34 -13.82 18.93
CA GLU A 669 5.65 -12.59 19.36
C GLU A 669 4.20 -12.77 19.85
N CYS A 670 3.78 -13.98 20.22
CA CYS A 670 2.54 -14.23 20.95
C CYS A 670 2.69 -13.74 22.39
N SER A 671 2.73 -12.42 22.57
CA SER A 671 3.13 -11.79 23.85
C SER A 671 2.19 -12.06 25.03
N SER A 672 0.91 -12.39 24.79
CA SER A 672 -0.06 -12.75 25.83
C SER A 672 -0.16 -14.25 26.10
N LEU A 673 0.57 -15.08 25.38
CA LEU A 673 0.49 -16.53 25.48
C LEU A 673 1.03 -16.96 26.84
N THR A 674 0.14 -17.48 27.71
CA THR A 674 0.47 -17.91 29.07
C THR A 674 0.61 -19.42 29.21
N LYS A 675 -0.09 -20.17 28.31
CA LYS A 675 -0.17 -21.63 28.42
C LYS A 675 -0.29 -22.31 27.08
N ILE A 676 0.46 -23.41 26.92
CA ILE A 676 0.33 -24.35 25.80
C ILE A 676 0.04 -25.71 26.36
N VAL A 677 -1.01 -26.34 25.87
CA VAL A 677 -1.43 -27.69 26.28
C VAL A 677 -1.16 -28.64 25.12
N PHE A 678 -0.43 -29.69 25.37
CA PHE A 678 -0.24 -30.79 24.41
C PHE A 678 -1.23 -31.92 24.74
N GLU A 679 -2.08 -32.26 23.76
CA GLU A 679 -2.96 -33.43 23.89
C GLU A 679 -2.11 -34.70 24.01
N GLN A 680 -2.53 -35.60 24.86
CA GLN A 680 -1.78 -36.83 25.17
C GLN A 680 -2.42 -38.07 24.50
N PRO A 681 -1.60 -39.02 23.99
CA PRO A 681 -0.14 -38.97 23.89
C PRO A 681 0.34 -38.05 22.77
N SER A 682 1.29 -37.17 23.05
CA SER A 682 1.82 -36.25 22.05
C SER A 682 2.79 -36.92 21.07
N SER A 683 2.68 -36.61 19.79
CA SER A 683 3.60 -37.07 18.74
C SER A 683 4.71 -36.05 18.42
N LEU A 684 4.79 -34.93 19.15
CA LEU A 684 5.71 -33.85 18.86
C LEU A 684 7.16 -34.27 18.99
N THR A 685 7.94 -34.16 17.92
CA THR A 685 9.35 -34.53 17.88
C THR A 685 10.30 -33.34 17.76
N ALA A 686 9.84 -32.19 17.24
CA ALA A 686 10.69 -31.04 17.02
C ALA A 686 9.97 -29.72 17.32
N ILE A 687 10.72 -28.78 17.89
CA ILE A 687 10.36 -27.37 18.04
C ILE A 687 11.37 -26.53 17.24
N GLY A 688 10.91 -25.78 16.28
CA GLY A 688 11.71 -25.04 15.31
C GLY A 688 12.41 -23.79 15.86
N HIS A 689 13.17 -23.14 15.00
CA HIS A 689 13.87 -21.90 15.35
C HIS A 689 12.87 -20.77 15.67
N ASN A 690 13.13 -20.02 16.74
CA ASN A 690 12.28 -18.92 17.18
C ASN A 690 10.80 -19.29 17.40
N ALA A 691 10.47 -20.55 17.59
CA ALA A 691 9.08 -21.02 17.60
C ALA A 691 8.20 -20.29 18.63
N PHE A 692 8.75 -19.96 19.80
CA PHE A 692 8.11 -19.20 20.89
C PHE A 692 8.88 -17.93 21.25
N ASN A 693 9.66 -17.42 20.29
CA ASN A 693 10.42 -16.18 20.51
C ASN A 693 9.49 -15.04 20.92
N MET A 694 9.89 -14.26 21.96
CA MET A 694 9.13 -13.12 22.47
C MET A 694 7.71 -13.47 23.01
N CYS A 695 7.45 -14.71 23.40
CA CYS A 695 6.25 -15.09 24.16
C CYS A 695 6.38 -14.61 25.63
N LYS A 696 6.28 -13.30 25.83
CA LYS A 696 6.63 -12.61 27.08
C LYS A 696 5.84 -13.06 28.31
N SER A 697 4.60 -13.51 28.12
CA SER A 697 3.70 -13.95 29.22
C SER A 697 3.78 -15.44 29.52
N LEU A 698 4.56 -16.22 28.78
CA LEU A 698 4.69 -17.65 28.97
C LEU A 698 5.42 -17.93 30.28
N LYS A 699 4.67 -18.44 31.29
CA LYS A 699 5.19 -18.69 32.65
C LYS A 699 5.78 -20.07 32.82
N GLU A 700 5.17 -21.04 32.18
CA GLU A 700 5.56 -22.45 32.24
C GLU A 700 5.39 -23.11 30.87
N PHE A 701 6.26 -24.04 30.57
CA PHE A 701 6.20 -24.82 29.34
C PHE A 701 6.67 -26.24 29.61
N THR A 702 5.79 -27.19 29.30
CA THR A 702 6.14 -28.62 29.46
C THR A 702 6.54 -29.16 28.09
N ILE A 703 7.81 -29.49 27.91
CA ILE A 703 8.30 -30.13 26.70
C ILE A 703 7.85 -31.59 26.67
N PRO A 704 7.08 -32.04 25.66
CA PRO A 704 6.70 -33.44 25.54
C PRO A 704 7.90 -34.38 25.48
N ARG A 705 7.77 -35.58 26.11
CA ARG A 705 8.87 -36.55 26.15
C ARG A 705 9.24 -37.16 24.80
N THR A 706 8.50 -36.86 23.76
CA THR A 706 8.76 -37.26 22.37
C THR A 706 9.67 -36.29 21.63
N VAL A 707 9.84 -35.07 22.16
CA VAL A 707 10.67 -34.04 21.51
C VAL A 707 12.15 -34.43 21.56
N ASN A 708 12.79 -34.44 20.41
CA ASN A 708 14.21 -34.74 20.25
C ASN A 708 15.06 -33.55 19.77
N SER A 709 14.44 -32.46 19.32
CA SER A 709 15.13 -31.27 18.79
C SER A 709 14.47 -29.96 19.20
N LEU A 710 15.27 -29.02 19.70
CA LEU A 710 14.90 -27.64 20.02
C LEU A 710 15.74 -26.71 19.17
N GLY A 711 15.11 -25.87 18.37
CA GLY A 711 15.75 -24.95 17.43
C GLY A 711 16.40 -23.73 18.11
N ASN A 712 17.20 -23.00 17.36
CA ASN A 712 17.82 -21.76 17.82
C ASN A 712 16.76 -20.76 18.28
N ASN A 713 17.00 -20.10 19.41
CA ASN A 713 16.14 -19.08 19.99
C ASN A 713 14.69 -19.52 20.23
N ALA A 714 14.42 -20.84 20.34
CA ALA A 714 13.04 -21.33 20.38
C ALA A 714 12.21 -20.72 21.51
N PHE A 715 12.81 -20.38 22.66
CA PHE A 715 12.16 -19.69 23.80
C PHE A 715 12.79 -18.32 24.10
N SER A 716 13.55 -17.76 23.17
CA SER A 716 14.18 -16.47 23.37
C SER A 716 13.15 -15.38 23.68
N GLY A 717 13.41 -14.54 24.68
CA GLY A 717 12.50 -13.46 25.08
C GLY A 717 11.23 -13.90 25.82
N CYS A 718 11.15 -15.17 26.27
CA CYS A 718 10.08 -15.64 27.16
C CYS A 718 10.33 -15.10 28.59
N SER A 719 10.15 -13.80 28.75
CA SER A 719 10.59 -13.08 29.98
C SER A 719 9.83 -13.43 31.24
N SER A 720 8.67 -14.10 31.17
CA SER A 720 7.93 -14.59 32.32
C SER A 720 8.20 -16.07 32.64
N LEU A 721 8.98 -16.76 31.81
CA LEU A 721 9.28 -18.19 32.04
C LEU A 721 10.15 -18.32 33.27
N THR A 722 9.64 -19.07 34.29
CA THR A 722 10.31 -19.18 35.58
C THR A 722 11.13 -20.46 35.72
N HIS A 723 10.66 -21.54 35.12
CA HIS A 723 11.35 -22.81 35.11
C HIS A 723 11.00 -23.61 33.85
N ILE A 724 11.89 -24.50 33.46
CA ILE A 724 11.67 -25.45 32.37
C ILE A 724 12.45 -26.74 32.62
N GLU A 725 11.83 -27.89 32.29
CA GLU A 725 12.48 -29.18 32.30
C GLU A 725 12.80 -29.67 30.89
N ILE A 726 14.03 -29.99 30.62
CA ILE A 726 14.46 -30.58 29.33
C ILE A 726 14.42 -32.10 29.48
N PRO A 727 13.54 -32.81 28.74
CA PRO A 727 13.42 -34.28 28.84
C PRO A 727 14.63 -34.98 28.19
N SER A 728 14.88 -36.22 28.62
CA SER A 728 15.99 -37.05 28.10
C SER A 728 15.90 -37.40 26.61
N SER A 729 14.74 -37.22 25.99
CA SER A 729 14.53 -37.37 24.55
C SER A 729 15.25 -36.34 23.68
N VAL A 730 15.48 -35.15 24.24
CA VAL A 730 16.12 -34.05 23.51
C VAL A 730 17.60 -34.34 23.25
N LYS A 731 17.95 -34.46 21.98
CA LYS A 731 19.33 -34.73 21.53
C LYS A 731 19.99 -33.52 20.89
N ASN A 732 19.18 -32.62 20.31
CA ASN A 732 19.67 -31.44 19.61
C ASN A 732 19.09 -30.18 20.28
N ILE A 733 19.97 -29.28 20.70
CA ILE A 733 19.64 -28.01 21.33
C ILE A 733 20.30 -26.88 20.55
N GLY A 734 19.50 -25.91 20.14
CA GLY A 734 19.95 -24.77 19.37
C GLY A 734 20.60 -23.66 20.21
N GLU A 735 21.24 -22.73 19.51
CA GLU A 735 21.82 -21.52 20.09
C GLU A 735 20.71 -20.58 20.60
N GLY A 736 21.05 -19.78 21.63
CA GLY A 736 20.15 -18.78 22.19
C GLY A 736 18.83 -19.31 22.74
N LEU A 737 18.71 -20.61 23.00
CA LEU A 737 17.44 -21.28 23.33
C LEU A 737 16.62 -20.52 24.35
N PHE A 738 17.22 -19.99 25.42
CA PHE A 738 16.61 -19.25 26.51
C PHE A 738 17.09 -17.79 26.60
N SER A 739 17.63 -17.27 25.52
CA SER A 739 18.11 -15.89 25.50
C SER A 739 17.01 -14.92 25.97
N ASN A 740 17.35 -13.99 26.87
CA ASN A 740 16.42 -12.99 27.42
C ASN A 740 15.20 -13.56 28.18
N CYS A 741 15.31 -14.81 28.72
CA CYS A 741 14.33 -15.33 29.66
C CYS A 741 14.62 -14.75 31.06
N SER A 742 14.31 -13.45 31.24
CA SER A 742 14.74 -12.69 32.43
C SER A 742 14.19 -13.17 33.75
N SER A 743 13.07 -13.89 33.79
CA SER A 743 12.50 -14.47 34.99
C SER A 743 12.91 -15.93 35.23
N LEU A 744 13.71 -16.52 34.35
CA LEU A 744 14.14 -17.91 34.51
C LEU A 744 15.06 -18.05 35.69
N THR A 745 14.56 -18.75 36.71
CA THR A 745 15.32 -19.00 37.97
C THR A 745 15.95 -20.36 37.99
N ASN A 746 15.33 -21.35 37.35
CA ASN A 746 15.80 -22.72 37.35
C ASN A 746 15.56 -23.45 36.04
N ILE A 747 16.50 -24.25 35.65
CA ILE A 747 16.40 -25.21 34.56
C ILE A 747 16.85 -26.59 35.06
N SER A 748 16.09 -27.62 34.70
CA SER A 748 16.45 -28.98 35.03
C SER A 748 16.58 -29.82 33.76
N PHE A 749 17.60 -30.67 33.74
CA PHE A 749 17.81 -31.69 32.73
C PHE A 749 17.49 -33.03 33.35
N LYS A 750 16.60 -33.81 32.71
CA LYS A 750 16.13 -35.07 33.26
C LYS A 750 17.20 -36.17 33.24
N ASP A 751 18.17 -36.04 32.37
CA ASP A 751 19.35 -36.90 32.22
C ASP A 751 20.59 -36.06 31.92
N ILE A 752 21.70 -36.72 31.61
CA ILE A 752 22.96 -36.10 31.20
C ILE A 752 22.72 -35.22 29.98
N PHE A 753 23.22 -33.98 30.06
CA PHE A 753 23.13 -33.02 28.94
C PHE A 753 23.68 -33.63 27.64
N PRO A 754 22.92 -33.63 26.54
CA PRO A 754 23.21 -34.46 25.37
C PRO A 754 24.33 -33.92 24.47
N MET A 755 24.79 -32.69 24.71
CA MET A 755 25.73 -32.00 23.81
C MET A 755 27.11 -31.90 24.45
N LYS A 756 28.14 -31.89 23.59
CA LYS A 756 29.53 -31.69 24.02
C LYS A 756 29.89 -30.22 24.29
N ARG A 757 28.99 -29.29 24.02
CA ARG A 757 29.17 -27.86 24.28
C ARG A 757 27.90 -27.22 24.81
N ILE A 758 28.02 -26.17 25.58
CA ILE A 758 26.93 -25.24 25.86
C ILE A 758 26.83 -24.31 24.67
N PRO A 759 25.65 -24.20 23.98
CA PRO A 759 25.50 -23.37 22.79
C PRO A 759 25.76 -21.88 23.03
N ASP A 760 26.04 -21.17 21.97
CA ASP A 760 26.18 -19.73 21.98
C ASP A 760 24.86 -19.07 22.39
N TYR A 761 24.93 -17.96 23.17
CA TYR A 761 23.78 -17.19 23.66
C TYR A 761 22.78 -17.98 24.51
N PHE A 762 23.09 -19.18 24.98
CA PHE A 762 22.11 -20.14 25.54
C PHE A 762 21.27 -19.57 26.68
N PHE A 763 21.88 -18.84 27.63
CA PHE A 763 21.25 -18.12 28.74
C PHE A 763 21.49 -16.62 28.66
N TYR A 764 21.76 -16.07 27.50
CA TYR A 764 22.01 -14.63 27.33
C TYR A 764 20.88 -13.83 27.96
N GLY A 765 21.17 -12.93 28.90
CA GLY A 765 20.18 -12.07 29.54
C GLY A 765 19.21 -12.76 30.50
N CYS A 766 19.49 -14.01 30.94
CA CYS A 766 18.71 -14.67 31.98
C CYS A 766 19.07 -14.11 33.37
N SER A 767 18.62 -12.87 33.60
CA SER A 767 19.06 -12.11 34.79
C SER A 767 18.65 -12.69 36.12
N SER A 768 17.56 -13.49 36.22
CA SER A 768 17.09 -14.11 37.44
C SER A 768 17.67 -15.50 37.73
N LEU A 769 18.53 -16.00 36.85
CA LEU A 769 19.13 -17.33 37.03
C LEU A 769 20.13 -17.29 38.19
N THR A 770 19.88 -18.12 39.21
CA THR A 770 20.67 -18.06 40.47
C THR A 770 21.74 -19.14 40.54
N ASP A 771 21.34 -20.37 40.27
CA ASP A 771 22.21 -21.54 40.31
C ASP A 771 21.93 -22.43 39.10
N ILE A 772 22.97 -23.02 38.57
CA ILE A 772 22.80 -23.96 37.45
C ILE A 772 23.62 -25.21 37.67
N LYS A 773 22.91 -26.33 37.55
CA LYS A 773 23.52 -27.66 37.64
C LYS A 773 23.28 -28.39 36.33
N ILE A 774 24.25 -28.40 35.46
CA ILE A 774 24.18 -29.14 34.19
C ILE A 774 25.05 -30.40 34.35
N GLN A 775 24.40 -31.54 34.46
CA GLN A 775 25.11 -32.81 34.45
C GLN A 775 25.45 -33.21 33.03
N GLY A 776 26.72 -33.32 32.70
CA GLY A 776 27.18 -33.68 31.36
C GLY A 776 28.68 -33.60 31.20
N VAL A 777 29.19 -34.14 30.12
CA VAL A 777 30.59 -34.03 29.69
C VAL A 777 30.66 -33.04 28.53
N PHE A 778 30.83 -31.76 28.84
CA PHE A 778 31.05 -30.77 27.79
C PHE A 778 32.46 -30.20 27.87
N ASN A 779 33.03 -30.00 26.71
CA ASN A 779 34.37 -29.47 26.56
C ASN A 779 34.37 -27.97 26.19
N GLU A 780 33.21 -27.37 25.91
CA GLU A 780 33.14 -25.98 25.48
C GLU A 780 31.94 -25.23 26.06
N ILE A 781 32.16 -24.01 26.48
CA ILE A 781 31.15 -23.02 26.86
C ILE A 781 31.11 -21.98 25.73
N GLY A 782 29.97 -21.87 25.05
CA GLY A 782 29.77 -21.03 23.86
C GLY A 782 29.82 -19.54 24.14
N LYS A 783 29.88 -18.77 23.08
CA LYS A 783 29.92 -17.31 23.12
C LYS A 783 28.67 -16.76 23.77
N TYR A 784 28.83 -15.74 24.64
CA TYR A 784 27.73 -15.06 25.31
C TYR A 784 26.77 -15.98 26.06
N SER A 785 27.12 -17.23 26.33
CA SER A 785 26.20 -18.25 26.82
C SER A 785 25.55 -17.93 28.18
N PHE A 786 26.22 -17.19 29.05
CA PHE A 786 25.74 -16.67 30.33
C PHE A 786 25.82 -15.16 30.45
N PHE A 787 25.92 -14.48 29.32
CA PHE A 787 26.04 -13.01 29.32
C PHE A 787 24.85 -12.39 30.05
N GLY A 788 25.12 -11.49 31.02
CA GLY A 788 24.08 -10.77 31.74
C GLY A 788 23.23 -11.64 32.70
N CYS A 789 23.69 -12.82 33.07
CA CYS A 789 23.07 -13.63 34.16
C CYS A 789 23.45 -12.98 35.50
N SER A 790 22.85 -11.84 35.82
CA SER A 790 23.28 -10.96 36.90
C SER A 790 23.09 -11.53 38.30
N PHE A 791 22.16 -12.45 38.50
CA PHE A 791 21.93 -13.13 39.79
C PHE A 791 22.62 -14.50 39.90
N LEU A 792 23.39 -14.91 38.89
CA LEU A 792 24.12 -16.18 38.92
C LEU A 792 25.22 -16.12 39.99
N THR A 793 25.06 -16.94 41.06
CA THR A 793 25.97 -16.95 42.22
C THR A 793 27.01 -18.02 42.09
N SER A 794 26.66 -19.17 41.54
CA SER A 794 27.55 -20.31 41.31
C SER A 794 27.19 -21.10 40.06
N ILE A 795 28.18 -21.81 39.54
CA ILE A 795 28.01 -22.69 38.39
C ILE A 795 28.79 -24.01 38.58
N GLU A 796 28.09 -25.11 38.62
CA GLU A 796 28.64 -26.47 38.80
C GLU A 796 28.76 -27.20 37.45
N ILE A 797 29.66 -26.80 36.57
CA ILE A 797 29.79 -27.43 35.23
C ILE A 797 31.22 -27.69 34.78
N MET A 798 32.22 -27.54 35.64
CA MET A 798 33.54 -27.16 35.12
C MET A 798 34.60 -28.27 35.04
N THR A 799 34.29 -29.53 35.27
CA THR A 799 35.37 -30.57 35.39
C THR A 799 36.07 -30.92 34.07
N ASP A 800 35.39 -30.80 32.95
CA ASP A 800 35.91 -31.27 31.64
C ASP A 800 35.97 -30.16 30.57
N VAL A 801 35.67 -28.90 30.92
CA VAL A 801 35.67 -27.77 29.96
C VAL A 801 37.08 -27.45 29.50
N GLU A 802 37.28 -27.46 28.20
CA GLU A 802 38.53 -27.14 27.54
C GLU A 802 38.55 -25.71 26.93
N ILE A 803 37.37 -25.22 26.57
CA ILE A 803 37.22 -23.92 25.90
C ILE A 803 36.12 -23.10 26.55
N ILE A 804 36.39 -21.88 26.93
CA ILE A 804 35.41 -20.84 27.26
C ILE A 804 35.50 -19.79 26.15
N GLN A 805 34.38 -19.54 25.45
CA GLN A 805 34.34 -18.61 24.37
C GLN A 805 34.23 -17.16 24.82
N GLU A 806 34.30 -16.23 23.89
CA GLU A 806 34.18 -14.78 24.07
C GLU A 806 32.89 -14.41 24.83
N ASP A 807 33.01 -13.43 25.80
CA ASP A 807 31.88 -12.87 26.56
C ASP A 807 31.02 -13.90 27.32
N ALA A 808 31.50 -15.10 27.54
CA ALA A 808 30.68 -16.22 28.05
C ALA A 808 30.00 -15.91 29.39
N PHE A 809 30.66 -15.28 30.35
CA PHE A 809 30.15 -14.90 31.67
C PHE A 809 30.10 -13.39 31.87
N ARG A 810 30.20 -12.59 30.79
CA ARG A 810 30.17 -11.14 30.94
C ARG A 810 28.89 -10.68 31.60
N GLY A 811 29.04 -9.83 32.64
CA GLY A 811 27.89 -9.29 33.38
C GLY A 811 27.25 -10.25 34.39
N CYS A 812 27.88 -11.35 34.72
CA CYS A 812 27.48 -12.20 35.86
C CYS A 812 27.86 -11.52 37.19
N THR A 813 27.14 -10.47 37.51
CA THR A 813 27.53 -9.52 38.60
C THR A 813 27.49 -10.16 39.99
N SER A 814 26.70 -11.21 40.21
CA SER A 814 26.59 -11.91 41.49
C SER A 814 27.53 -13.12 41.62
N LEU A 815 28.35 -13.42 40.62
CA LEU A 815 29.23 -14.57 40.64
C LEU A 815 30.32 -14.38 41.68
N LEU A 816 30.30 -15.22 42.75
CA LEU A 816 31.18 -15.08 43.88
C LEU A 816 32.50 -15.87 43.71
N HIS A 817 32.36 -17.07 43.15
CA HIS A 817 33.51 -17.99 42.99
C HIS A 817 33.40 -18.67 41.65
N LEU A 818 34.52 -18.83 40.98
CA LEU A 818 34.64 -19.55 39.73
C LEU A 818 35.93 -20.36 39.72
N GLU A 819 35.83 -21.68 39.66
CA GLU A 819 37.00 -22.53 39.46
C GLU A 819 37.19 -22.76 37.93
N ILE A 820 38.30 -22.18 37.38
CA ILE A 820 38.68 -22.48 36.01
C ILE A 820 39.20 -23.95 35.94
N PRO A 821 38.63 -24.76 35.04
CA PRO A 821 39.02 -26.17 34.93
C PRO A 821 40.49 -26.37 34.62
N LYS A 822 41.09 -27.42 35.20
CA LYS A 822 42.49 -27.74 34.93
C LYS A 822 42.78 -28.13 33.48
N LYS A 823 41.75 -28.64 32.77
CA LYS A 823 41.80 -29.03 31.34
C LYS A 823 41.65 -27.86 30.36
N ILE A 824 41.41 -26.66 30.82
CA ILE A 824 41.15 -25.50 29.95
C ILE A 824 42.31 -25.30 28.99
N LYS A 825 41.98 -25.04 27.73
CA LYS A 825 42.98 -24.79 26.67
C LYS A 825 42.94 -23.32 26.22
N SER A 826 41.74 -22.72 26.23
CA SER A 826 41.56 -21.34 25.86
C SER A 826 40.37 -20.71 26.59
N ILE A 827 40.47 -19.45 26.84
CA ILE A 827 39.44 -18.59 27.39
C ILE A 827 39.35 -17.36 26.46
N GLY A 828 38.16 -17.06 25.97
CA GLY A 828 37.93 -15.98 25.01
C GLY A 828 37.94 -14.59 25.67
N LYS A 829 38.06 -13.59 24.84
CA LYS A 829 38.02 -12.18 25.20
C LYS A 829 36.81 -11.84 26.08
N ALA A 830 36.97 -10.92 27.03
CA ALA A 830 35.93 -10.38 27.89
C ALA A 830 35.09 -11.42 28.66
N SER A 831 35.55 -12.69 28.76
CA SER A 831 34.76 -13.80 29.30
C SER A 831 34.21 -13.56 30.70
N PHE A 832 34.88 -12.83 31.55
CA PHE A 832 34.48 -12.51 32.94
C PHE A 832 34.29 -11.02 33.16
N GLN A 833 34.16 -10.24 32.10
CA GLN A 833 33.96 -8.77 32.21
C GLN A 833 32.73 -8.48 33.06
N SER A 834 32.87 -7.54 34.00
CA SER A 834 31.81 -7.12 34.91
C SER A 834 31.26 -8.19 35.82
N CYS A 835 32.05 -9.22 36.17
CA CYS A 835 31.75 -10.14 37.27
C CYS A 835 32.09 -9.43 38.60
N SER A 836 31.23 -8.49 39.00
CA SER A 836 31.56 -7.48 40.01
C SER A 836 31.77 -8.05 41.43
N LEU A 837 31.14 -9.19 41.79
CA LEU A 837 31.32 -9.80 43.08
C LEU A 837 32.37 -10.92 43.13
N LEU A 838 33.02 -11.23 41.99
CA LEU A 838 34.09 -12.23 41.93
C LEU A 838 35.29 -11.80 42.83
N LYS A 839 35.62 -12.66 43.83
CA LYS A 839 36.62 -12.31 44.82
C LYS A 839 38.02 -12.79 44.47
N GLU A 840 38.15 -13.98 43.97
CA GLU A 840 39.45 -14.56 43.62
C GLU A 840 39.39 -15.35 42.34
N ILE A 841 40.52 -15.44 41.66
CA ILE A 841 40.67 -16.25 40.45
C ILE A 841 42.08 -16.85 40.37
N ILE A 842 42.10 -18.13 39.95
CA ILE A 842 43.37 -18.85 39.73
C ILE A 842 43.47 -19.14 38.26
N ILE A 843 44.46 -18.60 37.58
CA ILE A 843 44.75 -18.84 36.20
C ILE A 843 45.53 -20.16 36.03
N PRO A 844 44.96 -21.14 35.30
CA PRO A 844 45.62 -22.45 35.17
C PRO A 844 46.91 -22.36 34.35
N PRO A 845 47.85 -23.34 34.51
CA PRO A 845 49.12 -23.37 33.77
C PRO A 845 49.00 -23.45 32.22
N SER A 846 47.87 -23.91 31.75
CA SER A 846 47.57 -24.00 30.28
C SER A 846 47.28 -22.67 29.63
N ILE A 847 46.99 -21.62 30.41
CA ILE A 847 46.67 -20.27 29.86
C ILE A 847 47.93 -19.45 29.90
N ASP A 848 48.44 -19.10 28.76
CA ASP A 848 49.65 -18.29 28.58
C ASP A 848 49.39 -16.81 28.21
N THR A 849 48.13 -16.45 28.03
CA THR A 849 47.72 -15.09 27.70
C THR A 849 46.45 -14.70 28.46
N ILE A 850 46.42 -13.54 29.09
CA ILE A 850 45.22 -12.89 29.59
C ILE A 850 44.72 -11.97 28.48
N ASP A 851 43.60 -12.32 27.86
CA ASP A 851 43.09 -11.58 26.70
C ASP A 851 42.39 -10.26 27.08
N GLU A 852 42.00 -9.48 26.12
CA GLU A 852 41.42 -8.15 26.32
C GLU A 852 40.12 -8.25 27.15
N PHE A 853 39.96 -7.31 28.09
CA PHE A 853 38.76 -7.17 28.94
C PHE A 853 38.43 -8.37 29.81
N TYR A 854 39.26 -9.36 29.97
CA TYR A 854 38.96 -10.58 30.71
C TYR A 854 38.23 -10.30 32.04
N PHE A 855 38.80 -9.47 32.90
CA PHE A 855 38.31 -9.13 34.25
C PHE A 855 37.97 -7.64 34.37
N PHE A 856 37.71 -6.98 33.26
CA PHE A 856 37.32 -5.57 33.28
C PHE A 856 36.10 -5.37 34.18
N GLY A 857 36.18 -4.50 35.15
CA GLY A 857 35.07 -4.19 36.05
C GLY A 857 34.75 -5.30 37.07
N CYS A 858 35.66 -6.21 37.38
CA CYS A 858 35.56 -7.12 38.51
C CYS A 858 35.89 -6.38 39.80
N TRP A 859 34.95 -5.57 40.28
CA TRP A 859 35.19 -4.59 41.36
C TRP A 859 35.63 -5.21 42.65
N SER A 860 35.12 -6.42 42.99
CA SER A 860 35.42 -7.12 44.26
C SER A 860 36.60 -8.08 44.15
N LEU A 861 37.33 -8.10 43.04
CA LEU A 861 38.43 -9.02 42.83
C LEU A 861 39.61 -8.60 43.76
N GLU A 862 39.83 -9.39 44.78
CA GLU A 862 40.85 -9.13 45.85
C GLU A 862 42.17 -9.82 45.53
N LYS A 863 42.08 -11.03 44.88
CA LYS A 863 43.27 -11.88 44.67
C LYS A 863 43.30 -12.54 43.30
N ILE A 864 44.46 -12.48 42.66
CA ILE A 864 44.75 -13.19 41.43
C ILE A 864 45.99 -14.05 41.60
N VAL A 865 45.90 -15.31 41.16
CA VAL A 865 47.09 -16.18 41.05
C VAL A 865 47.32 -16.48 39.58
N PHE A 866 48.41 -15.92 39.03
CA PHE A 866 48.79 -16.13 37.65
C PHE A 866 49.47 -17.48 37.41
N SER A 867 49.26 -18.03 36.21
CA SER A 867 50.05 -19.12 35.69
C SER A 867 51.55 -18.74 35.65
N PRO A 868 52.44 -19.62 36.06
CA PRO A 868 53.89 -19.36 35.93
C PRO A 868 54.37 -19.32 34.47
N TYR A 869 53.53 -19.73 33.52
CA TYR A 869 53.83 -19.71 32.08
C TYR A 869 53.15 -18.57 31.34
N LEU A 870 52.53 -17.61 32.03
CA LEU A 870 51.85 -16.47 31.45
C LEU A 870 52.85 -15.63 30.69
N LYS A 871 52.54 -15.29 29.41
CA LYS A 871 53.41 -14.52 28.51
C LYS A 871 52.94 -13.08 28.32
N GLU A 872 51.62 -12.87 28.28
CA GLU A 872 51.05 -11.58 27.95
C GLU A 872 49.83 -11.24 28.82
N ILE A 873 49.69 -9.99 29.19
CA ILE A 873 48.52 -9.37 29.82
C ILE A 873 48.04 -8.29 28.85
N LYS A 874 46.96 -8.56 28.12
CA LYS A 874 46.48 -7.66 27.06
C LYS A 874 45.68 -6.46 27.57
N ASN A 875 45.24 -5.62 26.66
CA ASN A 875 44.60 -4.34 26.95
C ASN A 875 43.35 -4.49 27.81
N HIS A 876 43.18 -3.57 28.79
CA HIS A 876 42.01 -3.49 29.66
C HIS A 876 41.68 -4.74 30.49
N SER A 877 42.53 -5.73 30.56
CA SER A 877 42.25 -7.05 31.11
C SER A 877 41.83 -7.01 32.60
N PHE A 878 42.36 -6.12 33.42
CA PHE A 878 42.00 -5.93 34.84
C PHE A 878 41.56 -4.47 35.12
N CYS A 879 41.14 -3.75 34.10
CA CYS A 879 40.73 -2.37 34.27
C CYS A 879 39.54 -2.29 35.25
N LYS A 880 39.61 -1.39 36.22
CA LYS A 880 38.63 -1.20 37.30
C LYS A 880 38.45 -2.40 38.25
N CYS A 881 39.47 -3.19 38.50
CA CYS A 881 39.47 -4.16 39.61
C CYS A 881 39.79 -3.38 40.93
N LEU A 882 38.73 -2.75 41.45
CA LEU A 882 38.87 -1.75 42.54
C LEU A 882 39.41 -2.36 43.84
N SER A 883 39.15 -3.60 44.17
CA SER A 883 39.52 -4.28 45.42
C SER A 883 40.87 -5.01 45.35
N LEU A 884 41.50 -5.07 44.18
CA LEU A 884 42.76 -5.74 44.00
C LEU A 884 43.86 -5.02 44.80
N THR A 885 44.44 -5.75 45.80
CA THR A 885 45.38 -5.12 46.73
C THR A 885 46.84 -5.34 46.38
N GLU A 886 47.15 -6.50 45.86
CA GLU A 886 48.49 -6.87 45.43
C GLU A 886 48.49 -7.78 44.23
N ILE A 887 49.56 -7.69 43.44
CA ILE A 887 49.71 -8.57 42.27
C ILE A 887 51.17 -8.97 42.11
N THR A 888 51.40 -10.23 41.75
CA THR A 888 52.73 -10.75 41.42
C THR A 888 52.75 -11.15 39.95
N ILE A 889 53.53 -10.43 39.15
CA ILE A 889 53.70 -10.68 37.72
C ILE A 889 54.73 -11.80 37.52
N PRO A 890 54.42 -12.89 36.84
CA PRO A 890 55.36 -13.96 36.54
C PRO A 890 56.54 -13.52 35.70
N SER A 891 57.67 -14.23 35.88
CA SER A 891 58.88 -13.92 35.14
C SER A 891 58.77 -14.13 33.61
N SER A 892 57.84 -14.94 33.21
CA SER A 892 57.55 -15.25 31.76
C SER A 892 56.78 -14.16 31.02
N VAL A 893 56.21 -13.19 31.77
CA VAL A 893 55.43 -12.10 31.14
C VAL A 893 56.34 -11.15 30.40
N THR A 894 56.08 -10.92 29.10
CA THR A 894 56.83 -10.05 28.22
C THR A 894 56.21 -8.68 28.05
N GLU A 895 54.83 -8.63 28.17
CA GLU A 895 54.07 -7.42 27.89
C GLU A 895 52.89 -7.26 28.87
N ILE A 896 52.71 -6.04 29.37
CA ILE A 896 51.50 -5.55 30.04
C ILE A 896 50.86 -4.52 29.13
N GLY A 897 49.66 -4.79 28.62
CA GLY A 897 48.92 -4.03 27.63
C GLY A 897 48.39 -2.68 28.15
N ASP A 898 47.87 -1.90 27.23
CA ASP A 898 47.30 -0.59 27.51
C ASP A 898 46.10 -0.69 28.43
N TYR A 899 46.01 0.21 29.43
CA TYR A 899 44.94 0.28 30.43
C TYR A 899 44.71 -1.02 31.22
N SER A 900 45.62 -1.96 31.23
CA SER A 900 45.41 -3.29 31.77
C SER A 900 45.04 -3.31 33.26
N PHE A 901 45.58 -2.43 34.09
CA PHE A 901 45.23 -2.24 35.51
C PHE A 901 44.69 -0.83 35.79
N PHE A 902 44.18 -0.15 34.79
CA PHE A 902 43.61 1.19 34.93
C PHE A 902 42.53 1.21 36.00
N GLY A 903 42.63 2.12 36.95
CA GLY A 903 41.63 2.30 37.98
C GLY A 903 41.60 1.21 39.06
N CYS A 904 42.66 0.39 39.21
CA CYS A 904 42.81 -0.54 40.35
C CYS A 904 43.17 0.26 41.62
N SER A 905 42.17 0.98 42.14
CA SER A 905 42.41 1.99 43.20
C SER A 905 42.91 1.45 44.52
N SER A 906 42.66 0.21 44.86
CA SER A 906 43.19 -0.44 46.08
C SER A 906 44.55 -1.11 45.91
N LEU A 907 45.11 -1.13 44.69
CA LEU A 907 46.36 -1.82 44.40
C LEU A 907 47.54 -1.10 45.10
N LYS A 908 48.07 -1.76 46.16
CA LYS A 908 49.15 -1.20 46.98
C LYS A 908 50.53 -1.63 46.53
N LYS A 909 50.62 -2.87 45.98
CA LYS A 909 51.91 -3.46 45.65
C LYS A 909 51.84 -4.26 44.34
N ILE A 910 52.82 -3.99 43.45
CA ILE A 910 53.10 -4.77 42.24
C ILE A 910 54.49 -5.40 42.42
N SER A 911 54.53 -6.73 42.37
CA SER A 911 55.78 -7.47 42.49
C SER A 911 56.08 -8.21 41.19
N PHE A 912 57.31 -8.14 40.72
CA PHE A 912 57.77 -8.90 39.57
C PHE A 912 58.64 -10.06 40.07
N GLN A 913 58.46 -11.24 39.52
CA GLN A 913 59.30 -12.37 39.87
C GLN A 913 60.73 -12.14 39.39
N LEU A 914 61.69 -12.80 40.06
CA LEU A 914 63.15 -12.72 39.69
C LEU A 914 63.33 -13.14 38.20
N HIS A 915 64.26 -12.43 37.52
CA HIS A 915 64.53 -12.67 36.08
C HIS A 915 63.29 -12.39 35.15
N SER A 916 62.54 -11.34 35.45
CA SER A 916 61.38 -10.92 34.68
C SER A 916 61.76 -10.64 33.22
N SER A 917 60.98 -11.20 32.28
CA SER A 917 61.12 -10.98 30.83
C SER A 917 60.32 -9.76 30.35
N LEU A 918 59.70 -8.98 31.26
CA LEU A 918 58.85 -7.85 30.90
C LEU A 918 59.63 -6.78 30.15
N ALA A 919 59.24 -6.53 28.91
CA ALA A 919 59.88 -5.52 28.03
C ALA A 919 58.96 -4.31 27.75
N ARG A 920 57.63 -4.42 27.90
CA ARG A 920 56.69 -3.34 27.65
C ARG A 920 55.65 -3.22 28.78
N ILE A 921 55.44 -1.96 29.21
CA ILE A 921 54.32 -1.53 30.01
C ILE A 921 53.54 -0.51 29.19
N GLY A 922 52.28 -0.85 28.79
CA GLY A 922 51.47 -0.07 27.86
C GLY A 922 50.96 1.25 28.43
N LYS A 923 50.31 2.01 27.56
CA LYS A 923 49.72 3.30 27.86
C LYS A 923 48.68 3.17 28.98
N ALA A 924 48.76 4.09 29.97
CA ALA A 924 47.81 4.14 31.10
C ALA A 924 47.68 2.82 31.89
N ALA A 925 48.62 1.91 31.79
CA ALA A 925 48.52 0.56 32.36
C ALA A 925 48.19 0.54 33.86
N PHE A 926 48.70 1.44 34.63
CA PHE A 926 48.46 1.61 36.07
C PHE A 926 47.86 2.98 36.43
N CYS A 927 47.26 3.66 35.47
CA CYS A 927 46.65 4.96 35.68
C CYS A 927 45.48 4.82 36.69
N PHE A 928 45.33 5.76 37.62
CA PHE A 928 44.38 5.74 38.75
C PHE A 928 44.59 4.58 39.75
N CYS A 929 45.79 3.98 39.84
CA CYS A 929 46.14 3.09 40.92
C CYS A 929 46.49 3.91 42.16
N SER A 930 45.50 4.58 42.75
CA SER A 930 45.70 5.64 43.75
C SER A 930 46.34 5.14 45.06
N SER A 931 46.25 3.86 45.41
CA SER A 931 46.88 3.25 46.59
C SER A 931 48.25 2.67 46.33
N LEU A 932 48.79 2.70 45.11
CA LEU A 932 50.10 2.13 44.80
C LEU A 932 51.20 2.92 45.54
N ILE A 933 51.97 2.20 46.37
CA ILE A 933 52.96 2.86 47.24
C ILE A 933 54.34 2.88 46.57
N GLU A 934 54.75 1.75 46.05
CA GLU A 934 56.08 1.57 45.43
C GLU A 934 56.00 0.60 44.24
N ILE A 935 56.90 0.80 43.30
CA ILE A 935 57.05 -0.17 42.21
C ILE A 935 58.52 -0.21 41.75
N SER A 936 59.03 -1.45 41.54
CA SER A 936 60.38 -1.65 40.98
C SER A 936 60.20 -2.19 39.55
N VAL A 937 60.39 -1.36 38.55
CA VAL A 937 60.24 -1.69 37.17
C VAL A 937 61.38 -2.64 36.72
N PRO A 938 61.02 -3.79 36.02
CA PRO A 938 62.04 -4.75 35.58
C PRO A 938 63.04 -4.15 34.58
N PRO A 939 64.30 -4.66 34.59
CA PRO A 939 65.39 -4.07 33.81
C PRO A 939 65.21 -4.05 32.28
N LEU A 940 64.38 -4.90 31.71
CA LEU A 940 64.13 -4.95 30.25
C LEU A 940 63.11 -3.88 29.77
N VAL A 941 62.40 -3.25 30.70
CA VAL A 941 61.47 -2.18 30.33
C VAL A 941 62.28 -0.91 30.09
N SER A 942 62.35 -0.49 28.84
CA SER A 942 63.09 0.68 28.37
C SER A 942 62.26 1.95 28.27
N GLU A 943 60.96 1.83 28.34
CA GLU A 943 60.02 2.97 28.20
C GLU A 943 58.87 2.87 29.20
N ILE A 944 58.48 4.01 29.76
CA ILE A 944 57.22 4.21 30.47
C ILE A 944 56.29 4.93 29.51
N ASP A 945 55.22 4.31 29.07
CA ASP A 945 54.32 4.85 28.08
C ASP A 945 53.42 6.00 28.64
N ASP A 946 52.67 6.68 27.76
CA ASP A 946 51.84 7.83 28.13
C ASP A 946 50.81 7.45 29.23
N TYR A 947 50.61 8.36 30.21
CA TYR A 947 49.68 8.20 31.35
C TYR A 947 49.93 6.95 32.22
N CYS A 948 51.03 6.21 32.07
CA CYS A 948 51.20 4.88 32.65
C CYS A 948 50.89 4.82 34.14
N PHE A 949 51.41 5.80 34.94
CA PHE A 949 51.16 5.94 36.39
C PHE A 949 50.43 7.24 36.74
N SER A 950 49.72 7.85 35.83
CA SER A 950 48.94 9.06 36.12
C SER A 950 47.93 8.80 37.23
N ASP A 951 47.74 9.77 38.12
CA ASP A 951 46.85 9.66 39.30
C ASP A 951 47.23 8.53 40.29
N CYS A 952 48.49 8.02 40.31
CA CYS A 952 49.03 7.16 41.36
C CYS A 952 49.38 8.02 42.57
N SER A 953 48.36 8.56 43.25
CA SER A 953 48.53 9.61 44.26
C SER A 953 49.33 9.20 45.51
N SER A 954 49.42 7.91 45.84
CA SER A 954 50.18 7.36 46.98
C SER A 954 51.59 6.87 46.61
N LEU A 955 51.96 6.92 45.30
CA LEU A 955 53.24 6.43 44.83
C LEU A 955 54.36 7.29 45.41
N THR A 956 55.19 6.73 46.32
CA THR A 956 56.28 7.42 47.01
C THR A 956 57.62 7.21 46.31
N THR A 957 57.82 5.99 45.76
CA THR A 957 59.12 5.62 45.17
C THR A 957 58.87 4.75 43.92
N ILE A 958 59.62 5.03 42.89
CA ILE A 958 59.70 4.18 41.70
C ILE A 958 61.13 3.96 41.33
N SER A 959 61.53 2.71 41.05
CA SER A 959 62.88 2.40 40.62
C SER A 959 62.83 1.69 39.24
N PHE A 960 63.77 2.04 38.37
CA PHE A 960 64.02 1.41 37.09
C PHE A 960 65.52 1.46 36.77
N LYS A 961 65.94 0.64 35.80
CA LYS A 961 67.36 0.56 35.48
C LYS A 961 67.76 1.52 34.36
N ASP A 962 67.44 1.26 33.15
CA ASP A 962 67.84 2.07 32.00
C ASP A 962 66.54 2.47 31.17
N LEU A 963 66.05 3.70 31.34
CA LEU A 963 64.95 4.22 30.60
C LEU A 963 65.40 5.10 29.44
N ASN A 964 64.87 4.80 28.23
CA ASN A 964 65.00 5.61 27.04
C ASN A 964 63.95 6.72 26.94
N ARG A 965 62.71 6.42 27.42
CA ARG A 965 61.60 7.35 27.32
C ARG A 965 60.62 7.27 28.49
N ILE A 966 60.19 8.44 28.94
CA ILE A 966 59.06 8.66 29.82
C ILE A 966 57.99 9.37 28.98
N GLY A 967 56.77 8.79 28.82
CA GLY A 967 55.68 9.28 28.01
C GLY A 967 55.01 10.54 28.56
N MET A 968 54.10 11.11 27.77
CA MET A 968 53.35 12.29 28.19
C MET A 968 52.45 11.95 29.39
N PHE A 969 52.39 12.83 30.39
CA PHE A 969 51.59 12.65 31.62
C PHE A 969 51.87 11.35 32.37
N ALA A 970 52.99 10.69 32.17
CA ALA A 970 53.27 9.34 32.68
C ALA A 970 53.12 9.27 34.19
N PHE A 971 53.46 10.32 34.96
CA PHE A 971 53.33 10.46 36.39
C PHE A 971 52.49 11.68 36.81
N ASP A 972 51.58 12.13 35.95
CA ASP A 972 50.66 13.23 36.25
C ASP A 972 49.92 12.95 37.59
N LYS A 973 49.90 13.96 38.47
CA LYS A 973 49.26 13.90 39.80
C LYS A 973 49.77 12.79 40.75
N CYS A 974 51.01 12.31 40.62
CA CYS A 974 51.68 11.45 41.62
C CYS A 974 52.06 12.29 42.83
N LYS A 975 51.11 12.67 43.66
CA LYS A 975 51.28 13.68 44.76
C LYS A 975 52.28 13.27 45.81
N ALA A 976 52.41 11.94 46.08
CA ALA A 976 53.32 11.41 47.08
C ALA A 976 54.75 11.17 46.58
N LEU A 977 54.97 11.29 45.24
CA LEU A 977 56.30 10.98 44.67
C LEU A 977 57.35 11.99 45.11
N LYS A 978 58.39 11.49 45.79
CA LYS A 978 59.40 12.29 46.38
C LYS A 978 60.64 12.44 45.54
N GLU A 979 61.04 11.34 44.91
CA GLU A 979 62.21 11.33 44.06
C GLU A 979 62.11 10.36 42.92
N ILE A 980 62.72 10.69 41.80
CA ILE A 980 62.92 9.84 40.67
C ILE A 980 64.33 10.01 40.11
N THR A 981 64.97 8.90 39.78
CA THR A 981 66.26 8.90 39.18
C THR A 981 66.24 8.47 37.76
N ILE A 982 66.68 9.34 36.84
CA ILE A 982 66.71 9.13 35.41
C ILE A 982 68.09 9.41 34.82
N TYR A 983 68.35 8.79 33.65
CA TYR A 983 69.60 9.15 32.91
C TYR A 983 69.46 10.47 32.16
N SER A 984 70.51 11.15 31.91
CA SER A 984 70.52 12.43 31.19
C SER A 984 70.02 12.29 29.73
N LYS A 985 70.16 11.10 29.13
CA LYS A 985 69.63 10.75 27.79
C LYS A 985 68.19 10.39 27.74
N THR A 986 67.52 10.19 28.88
CA THR A 986 66.07 9.78 28.92
C THR A 986 65.22 10.88 28.33
N SER A 987 64.49 10.58 27.26
CA SER A 987 63.43 11.49 26.67
C SER A 987 62.25 11.60 27.62
N VAL A 988 61.95 12.83 28.06
CA VAL A 988 60.79 13.08 28.95
C VAL A 988 59.70 13.78 28.20
N GLY A 989 58.52 13.14 28.15
CA GLY A 989 57.28 13.61 27.46
C GLY A 989 56.66 14.86 28.11
N LEU A 990 55.86 15.56 27.34
CA LEU A 990 55.16 16.76 27.78
C LEU A 990 54.32 16.45 29.07
N ASN A 991 54.46 17.31 30.07
CA ASN A 991 53.69 17.19 31.33
C ASN A 991 53.86 15.86 32.08
N ALA A 992 54.95 15.14 31.87
CA ALA A 992 55.20 13.84 32.48
C ALA A 992 55.03 13.81 34.00
N PHE A 993 55.39 14.93 34.71
CA PHE A 993 55.38 15.05 36.18
C PHE A 993 54.44 16.16 36.68
N VAL A 994 53.46 16.59 35.92
CA VAL A 994 52.51 17.64 36.35
C VAL A 994 51.82 17.17 37.63
N GLY A 995 51.61 18.02 38.59
CA GLY A 995 50.89 17.65 39.82
C GLY A 995 51.68 16.78 40.81
N CYS A 996 53.02 16.71 40.67
CA CYS A 996 53.94 16.07 41.62
C CYS A 996 54.69 17.17 42.50
N PRO A 997 54.07 17.72 43.55
CA PRO A 997 54.55 18.92 44.25
C PRO A 997 55.85 18.72 45.06
N SER A 998 56.17 17.50 45.45
CA SER A 998 57.25 17.12 46.24
C SER A 998 58.40 16.41 45.51
N LEU A 999 58.37 16.39 44.20
CA LEU A 999 59.24 15.57 43.36
C LEU A 999 60.64 16.23 43.18
N THR A 1000 61.66 15.48 43.49
CA THR A 1000 63.02 15.76 43.10
C THR A 1000 63.47 14.82 42.01
N ILE A 1001 63.99 15.37 40.88
CA ILE A 1001 64.42 14.52 39.74
C ILE A 1001 65.94 14.46 39.83
N ASN A 1002 66.48 13.28 40.03
CA ASN A 1002 67.90 13.02 40.09
C ASN A 1002 68.40 12.54 38.72
N TYR A 1003 69.31 13.23 38.10
CA TYR A 1003 69.93 12.85 36.84
C TYR A 1003 71.22 12.08 37.07
N LEU A 1004 71.34 10.91 36.47
CA LEU A 1004 72.65 10.18 36.43
C LEU A 1004 73.34 10.54 35.10
N ASN A 1005 74.64 10.72 35.16
CA ASN A 1005 75.45 10.85 33.96
C ASN A 1005 75.61 9.44 33.34
N ASP A 1006 75.55 9.34 32.02
CA ASP A 1006 75.70 8.11 31.27
C ASP A 1006 77.03 7.37 31.50
#